data_7e374489df81015b1c903278a885475e
#
_entry.id   7e374489df81015b1c903278a885475e
#
_cell.length_a   1.000
_cell.length_b   1.000
_cell.length_c   1.000
_cell.angle_alpha   90.00
_cell.angle_beta   90.00
_cell.angle_gamma   90.00
#
_symmetry.space_group_name_H-M   'P 1'
#
loop_
_entity.id
_entity.type
_entity.pdbx_description
1 polymer ?
#
loop_
_entity_poly.entity_id
_entity_poly.type
_entity_poly.pdbx_seq_one_letter_code
_entity_poly.pdbx_strand_id
1 'polypeptide(L)'
;MPRLILLILILIAGFNSAQAQMPMRLNPDDNTGGSFDNQSGQYENGSNGRLTWGRDSTARKKGKQIPIGQFQWRIDERLGTVIEAENNDTVVHNFQNFNQTDGYTGQYTILGNLGSPRINRIFMNREETDNFIFVQPFSHFRNSLTDFRFTNTKSPITNLAYHKLGSNQRGEDRLRAYFATNINKLTGIGFKLDYLYGRGYYNSQQNSMFGASVYGYHRGERYNMHAYFNANHMKMAENGGIENDNYIEDPQSFQNNYTSIDIPVMLASTWNRNDERTYYLTNRYHLGFKRDIPVPDSLKPKPPSEKELLMDLSDSIRNILQNDSVARMAAVDSLLKNWENSLTTPQEFVPVTSLIHTLDVRRLEHEYIGRSDTRKFYTHHFYGNPLDVSDETKGLSVRNTLGISQCEGFSKWAQMGLTAFASHTFRSYTLPELAGPDSTAMKKWKENDISVGGVLSRTKGKLINYNVNGEFWLIGEYAGDFKVDGDARLNIKTRKQDSIQVDLRGNIHHRKPGFYMRHYHSQFTWWDNTNLDRELRTRIQGRLSYSRTKTALTVGVENVTNYTHFAMENTLLGTDSTSINPNDYSRNVCVRQHGGNVQVFSAMLEQNFKLGPLHWDNEITYQKSSNQSVLPLPQLNAYTNLYLLFRIAKVLRVQLGGDMRYYTSYYAPDYSPAIGQFATQDASYSRVKIGNYPIINVYANLHLKNCRIYAGVNHVNANAGHAFWAPHYAINPLTFRFGLSWNFFN
;
A
#
# COMPACT_ATOMS: atom_id res chain seq x y z
N MET A 1 26.03 13.34 3.61
CA MET A 1 25.43 12.04 3.27
C MET A 1 26.35 10.82 3.48
N PRO A 2 27.63 10.76 3.06
CA PRO A 2 28.48 9.58 3.32
C PRO A 2 28.68 9.25 4.81
N ARG A 3 28.69 10.27 5.69
CA ARG A 3 28.85 10.05 7.13
C ARG A 3 27.63 9.40 7.81
N LEU A 4 26.43 9.60 7.30
CA LEU A 4 25.20 8.96 7.83
C LEU A 4 25.13 7.48 7.43
N ILE A 5 25.54 7.16 6.21
CA ILE A 5 25.62 5.76 5.72
C ILE A 5 26.69 5.01 6.49
N LEU A 6 27.81 5.64 6.79
CA LEU A 6 28.88 5.05 7.59
C LEU A 6 28.43 4.80 9.04
N LEU A 7 27.63 5.71 9.63
CA LEU A 7 27.09 5.56 10.99
C LEU A 7 26.07 4.40 11.05
N ILE A 8 25.25 4.22 10.02
CA ILE A 8 24.31 3.10 9.89
C ILE A 8 25.06 1.79 9.69
N LEU A 9 26.11 1.78 8.89
CA LEU A 9 26.97 0.60 8.69
C LEU A 9 27.74 0.23 9.97
N ILE A 10 28.20 1.21 10.75
CA ILE A 10 28.87 0.99 12.05
C ILE A 10 27.87 0.46 13.08
N LEU A 11 26.63 0.97 13.12
CA LEU A 11 25.56 0.43 13.97
C LEU A 11 25.22 -1.03 13.61
N ILE A 12 25.15 -1.37 12.31
CA ILE A 12 24.90 -2.74 11.84
C ILE A 12 26.09 -3.65 12.17
N ALA A 13 27.33 -3.17 12.04
CA ALA A 13 28.54 -3.95 12.37
C ALA A 13 28.74 -4.12 13.88
N GLY A 14 28.36 -3.12 14.69
CA GLY A 14 28.46 -3.17 16.16
C GLY A 14 27.53 -4.19 16.82
N PHE A 15 26.39 -4.54 16.18
CA PHE A 15 25.48 -5.58 16.66
C PHE A 15 25.92 -7.01 16.33
N ASN A 16 26.79 -7.20 15.34
CA ASN A 16 27.26 -8.54 14.92
C ASN A 16 28.47 -9.06 15.74
N SER A 17 29.10 -8.25 16.58
CA SER A 17 30.26 -8.66 17.35
C SER A 17 29.95 -9.27 18.72
N ALA A 18 28.69 -9.36 19.12
CA ALA A 18 28.30 -9.81 20.46
C ALA A 18 27.82 -11.28 20.55
N GLN A 19 27.67 -12.03 19.45
CA GLN A 19 27.28 -13.44 19.49
C GLN A 19 27.89 -14.27 18.35
N ALA A 20 29.17 -14.55 18.44
CA ALA A 20 29.79 -15.66 17.72
C ALA A 20 30.25 -16.70 18.73
N GLN A 21 29.48 -17.76 18.86
CA GLN A 21 29.96 -19.12 19.16
C GLN A 21 28.83 -20.02 19.63
N MET A 22 28.27 -20.81 18.70
CA MET A 22 27.85 -22.19 18.97
C MET A 22 27.75 -22.99 17.66
N PRO A 23 28.30 -24.20 17.54
CA PRO A 23 28.37 -24.93 16.28
C PRO A 23 27.05 -25.61 15.94
N MET A 24 26.55 -25.38 14.73
CA MET A 24 25.45 -26.13 14.14
C MET A 24 25.94 -27.53 13.72
N ARG A 25 25.37 -28.57 14.27
CA ARG A 25 25.36 -29.90 13.67
C ARG A 25 24.33 -29.96 12.54
N LEU A 26 24.80 -30.16 11.32
CA LEU A 26 24.01 -30.50 10.15
C LEU A 26 23.66 -31.98 10.19
N ASN A 27 22.39 -32.33 10.22
CA ASN A 27 21.91 -33.65 9.87
C ASN A 27 21.41 -33.66 8.43
N PRO A 28 21.95 -34.52 7.54
CA PRO A 28 21.43 -34.70 6.21
C PRO A 28 20.46 -35.86 6.22
N ASP A 29 19.18 -35.63 6.14
CA ASP A 29 18.20 -36.56 5.57
C ASP A 29 16.78 -35.99 5.78
N ASP A 30 16.15 -35.60 4.71
CA ASP A 30 14.70 -35.75 4.58
C ASP A 30 14.21 -35.42 3.15
N ASN A 31 13.93 -36.51 2.48
CA ASN A 31 13.33 -36.62 1.16
C ASN A 31 11.81 -36.62 1.29
N THR A 32 11.12 -35.64 0.76
CA THR A 32 9.74 -35.84 0.23
C THR A 32 9.32 -34.70 -0.67
N GLY A 33 8.92 -35.05 -1.89
CA GLY A 33 8.29 -34.16 -2.86
C GLY A 33 6.93 -33.67 -2.37
N GLY A 34 6.83 -32.40 -2.15
CA GLY A 34 5.57 -31.71 -1.88
C GLY A 34 5.11 -30.97 -3.12
N SER A 35 3.92 -31.26 -3.55
CA SER A 35 3.15 -30.58 -4.58
C SER A 35 3.09 -29.08 -4.32
N PHE A 36 3.31 -28.29 -5.38
CA PHE A 36 3.07 -26.86 -5.36
C PHE A 36 1.56 -26.61 -5.36
N ASP A 37 0.95 -26.55 -4.20
CA ASP A 37 -0.37 -25.97 -4.09
C ASP A 37 -0.24 -24.45 -3.93
N ASN A 38 -0.75 -23.77 -4.94
CA ASN A 38 -1.07 -22.34 -4.85
C ASN A 38 -2.18 -22.20 -3.81
N GLN A 39 -1.84 -21.93 -2.59
CA GLN A 39 -2.79 -21.34 -1.66
C GLN A 39 -2.95 -19.86 -2.00
N SER A 40 -3.85 -19.56 -2.95
CA SER A 40 -4.69 -18.37 -2.86
C SER A 40 -5.26 -18.36 -1.45
N GLY A 41 -4.97 -17.30 -0.68
CA GLY A 41 -5.24 -17.21 0.75
C GLY A 41 -6.51 -17.89 1.23
N GLN A 42 -6.39 -19.09 1.71
CA GLN A 42 -7.36 -19.64 2.65
C GLN A 42 -7.02 -19.02 4.01
N TYR A 43 -7.82 -18.06 4.42
CA TYR A 43 -7.99 -17.75 5.82
C TYR A 43 -8.55 -19.02 6.48
N GLU A 44 -7.68 -19.87 7.02
CA GLU A 44 -8.13 -20.73 8.10
C GLU A 44 -8.52 -19.80 9.25
N ASN A 45 -9.81 -19.68 9.48
CA ASN A 45 -10.40 -19.15 10.70
C ASN A 45 -9.85 -19.96 11.88
N GLY A 46 -8.67 -19.64 12.34
CA GLY A 46 -8.23 -19.94 13.69
C GLY A 46 -9.05 -19.05 14.60
N SER A 47 -10.15 -19.57 15.09
CA SER A 47 -10.86 -19.02 16.21
C SER A 47 -9.88 -18.71 17.33
N ASN A 48 -9.93 -17.50 17.83
CA ASN A 48 -9.21 -16.95 18.97
C ASN A 48 -7.84 -16.34 18.62
N GLY A 49 -7.79 -15.01 18.65
CA GLY A 49 -6.57 -14.22 18.79
C GLY A 49 -5.84 -14.53 20.08
N ARG A 50 -5.39 -15.74 20.23
CA ARG A 50 -4.56 -16.22 21.31
C ARG A 50 -3.11 -16.08 20.90
N LEU A 51 -2.42 -15.14 21.47
CA LEU A 51 -0.97 -15.23 21.67
C LEU A 51 -0.71 -16.41 22.63
N THR A 52 -0.90 -17.63 22.15
CA THR A 52 -0.51 -18.83 22.88
C THR A 52 0.98 -19.02 22.69
N TRP A 53 1.74 -18.64 23.68
CA TRP A 53 3.08 -19.17 23.92
C TRP A 53 2.94 -20.60 24.47
N GLY A 54 2.22 -21.46 23.75
CA GLY A 54 2.06 -22.86 24.09
C GLY A 54 3.30 -23.64 23.67
N ARG A 55 3.82 -24.45 24.57
CA ARG A 55 4.80 -25.48 24.30
C ARG A 55 4.42 -26.27 23.05
N ASP A 56 5.23 -26.17 22.00
CA ASP A 56 5.17 -27.06 20.87
C ASP A 56 5.55 -28.48 21.31
N SER A 57 4.56 -29.32 21.47
CA SER A 57 4.75 -30.75 21.37
C SER A 57 4.11 -31.23 20.07
N THR A 58 4.99 -31.60 19.13
CA THR A 58 4.73 -32.55 18.05
C THR A 58 3.65 -32.21 17.04
N ALA A 59 4.01 -31.44 16.02
CA ALA A 59 3.71 -31.74 14.61
C ALA A 59 4.49 -30.77 13.72
N ARG A 60 5.71 -31.11 13.35
CA ARG A 60 6.44 -30.45 12.26
C ARG A 60 5.66 -30.65 10.96
N LYS A 61 4.75 -29.74 10.60
CA LYS A 61 4.32 -29.57 9.21
C LYS A 61 5.48 -28.95 8.44
N LYS A 62 6.21 -29.79 7.71
CA LYS A 62 7.25 -29.40 6.76
C LYS A 62 6.65 -28.43 5.74
N GLY A 63 7.16 -27.21 5.63
CA GLY A 63 6.92 -26.36 4.48
C GLY A 63 6.82 -24.85 4.64
N LYS A 64 6.77 -24.28 5.81
CA LYS A 64 6.77 -22.81 5.98
C LYS A 64 8.14 -22.32 6.42
N GLN A 65 8.86 -21.66 5.51
CA GLN A 65 10.10 -20.92 5.80
C GLN A 65 9.86 -19.55 6.45
N ILE A 66 8.77 -19.40 7.19
CA ILE A 66 8.47 -18.22 7.99
C ILE A 66 9.02 -18.50 9.40
N PRO A 67 9.72 -17.56 10.03
CA PRO A 67 10.16 -17.74 11.41
C PRO A 67 8.97 -18.11 12.30
N ILE A 68 9.14 -19.16 13.10
CA ILE A 68 8.11 -19.60 14.04
C ILE A 68 7.80 -18.43 14.97
N GLY A 69 6.52 -17.97 14.97
CA GLY A 69 6.07 -16.86 15.79
C GLY A 69 6.20 -15.48 15.19
N GLN A 70 6.52 -15.35 13.89
CA GLN A 70 6.38 -14.09 13.18
C GLN A 70 4.91 -13.84 12.84
N PHE A 71 4.44 -12.63 13.14
CA PHE A 71 3.11 -12.16 12.83
C PHE A 71 3.16 -10.70 12.38
N GLN A 72 2.50 -10.36 11.27
CA GLN A 72 2.43 -9.00 10.73
C GLN A 72 0.99 -8.53 10.63
N TRP A 73 0.78 -7.23 10.84
CA TRP A 73 -0.53 -6.60 10.69
C TRP A 73 -0.40 -5.16 10.21
N ARG A 74 -1.48 -4.67 9.64
CA ARG A 74 -1.72 -3.26 9.36
C ARG A 74 -2.76 -2.72 10.35
N ILE A 75 -2.90 -1.42 10.39
CA ILE A 75 -3.92 -0.76 11.19
C ILE A 75 -4.74 0.20 10.32
N ASP A 76 -6.00 0.37 10.67
CA ASP A 76 -6.83 1.44 10.13
C ASP A 76 -6.37 2.80 10.67
N GLU A 77 -6.22 3.80 9.80
CA GLU A 77 -5.67 5.11 10.17
C GLU A 77 -6.56 5.90 11.15
N ARG A 78 -7.87 5.67 11.12
CA ARG A 78 -8.81 6.46 11.92
C ARG A 78 -9.01 5.91 13.33
N LEU A 79 -9.21 4.62 13.44
CA LEU A 79 -9.55 3.95 14.69
C LEU A 79 -8.44 3.06 15.24
N GLY A 80 -7.33 2.92 14.52
CA GLY A 80 -6.24 2.02 14.90
C GLY A 80 -6.69 0.56 15.00
N THR A 81 -7.74 0.17 14.29
CA THR A 81 -8.21 -1.21 14.27
C THR A 81 -7.21 -2.08 13.53
N VAL A 82 -6.85 -3.19 14.15
CA VAL A 82 -5.85 -4.11 13.61
C VAL A 82 -6.44 -4.89 12.44
N ILE A 83 -5.74 -4.88 11.30
CA ILE A 83 -6.01 -5.65 10.11
C ILE A 83 -4.84 -6.60 9.91
N GLU A 84 -5.07 -7.91 9.92
CA GLU A 84 -4.03 -8.88 9.67
C GLU A 84 -3.52 -8.76 8.23
N ALA A 85 -2.21 -8.84 8.07
CA ALA A 85 -1.57 -8.77 6.77
C ALA A 85 -0.83 -10.08 6.49
N GLU A 86 -0.92 -10.56 5.25
CA GLU A 86 -0.13 -11.69 4.80
C GLU A 86 1.35 -11.32 4.74
N ASN A 87 2.21 -12.30 5.06
CA ASN A 87 3.65 -12.13 4.93
C ASN A 87 4.08 -12.48 3.50
N ASN A 88 4.22 -11.47 2.64
CA ASN A 88 4.59 -11.65 1.24
C ASN A 88 6.10 -11.81 1.00
N ASP A 89 6.94 -11.71 2.01
CA ASP A 89 8.40 -11.66 1.83
C ASP A 89 9.04 -12.98 1.40
N THR A 90 8.28 -14.06 1.37
CA THR A 90 8.78 -15.39 0.98
C THR A 90 8.30 -15.84 -0.40
N VAL A 91 7.53 -15.04 -1.11
CA VAL A 91 6.95 -15.41 -2.41
C VAL A 91 7.96 -15.16 -3.53
N VAL A 92 8.23 -16.20 -4.34
CA VAL A 92 9.09 -16.13 -5.54
C VAL A 92 8.32 -15.57 -6.73
N HIS A 93 7.03 -15.82 -6.77
CA HIS A 93 6.16 -15.53 -7.90
C HIS A 93 6.16 -14.05 -8.22
N ASN A 94 6.52 -13.72 -9.46
CA ASN A 94 6.57 -12.35 -10.00
C ASN A 94 7.35 -11.35 -9.14
N PHE A 95 8.37 -11.81 -8.42
CA PHE A 95 9.20 -10.96 -7.57
C PHE A 95 9.87 -9.82 -8.37
N GLN A 96 10.17 -10.02 -9.66
CA GLN A 96 10.72 -9.00 -10.54
C GLN A 96 9.81 -7.77 -10.73
N ASN A 97 8.49 -7.92 -10.61
CA ASN A 97 7.55 -6.83 -10.91
C ASN A 97 7.30 -5.89 -9.73
N PHE A 98 7.71 -6.27 -8.52
CA PHE A 98 7.36 -5.51 -7.34
C PHE A 98 7.98 -4.09 -7.28
N ASN A 99 9.03 -3.83 -8.05
CA ASN A 99 9.74 -2.55 -8.12
C ASN A 99 9.44 -1.75 -9.40
N GLN A 100 8.41 -2.08 -10.16
CA GLN A 100 8.10 -1.38 -11.40
C GLN A 100 7.20 -0.17 -11.16
N THR A 101 7.54 0.97 -11.76
CA THR A 101 6.77 2.21 -11.66
C THR A 101 5.38 2.06 -12.30
N ASP A 102 5.29 1.38 -13.44
CA ASP A 102 4.04 1.12 -14.16
C ASP A 102 3.12 0.10 -13.47
N GLY A 103 3.55 -0.41 -12.32
CA GLY A 103 2.77 -1.33 -11.47
C GLY A 103 3.07 -2.79 -11.70
N TYR A 104 2.47 -3.64 -10.87
CA TYR A 104 2.69 -5.08 -10.88
C TYR A 104 2.25 -5.75 -12.20
N THR A 105 1.12 -5.32 -12.74
CA THR A 105 0.54 -5.79 -14.01
C THR A 105 0.59 -4.72 -15.11
N GLY A 106 1.37 -3.65 -14.93
CA GLY A 106 1.49 -2.60 -15.92
C GLY A 106 0.25 -1.72 -16.05
N GLN A 107 -0.48 -1.49 -14.97
CA GLN A 107 -1.74 -0.76 -14.99
C GLN A 107 -1.62 0.77 -14.82
N TYR A 108 -0.42 1.30 -14.67
CA TYR A 108 -0.19 2.74 -14.50
C TYR A 108 0.38 3.41 -15.75
N THR A 109 -0.11 4.62 -16.04
CA THR A 109 0.58 5.61 -16.86
C THR A 109 1.63 6.29 -15.99
N ILE A 110 2.84 6.46 -16.52
CA ILE A 110 4.02 6.97 -15.82
C ILE A 110 4.76 7.98 -16.72
N LEU A 111 5.83 8.58 -16.21
CA LEU A 111 6.69 9.47 -17.00
C LEU A 111 8.04 8.81 -17.39
N GLY A 112 8.16 7.50 -17.18
CA GLY A 112 9.30 6.68 -17.63
C GLY A 112 10.25 6.24 -16.53
N ASN A 113 10.66 7.10 -15.64
CA ASN A 113 11.69 6.81 -14.64
C ASN A 113 11.11 6.12 -13.38
N LEU A 114 11.92 5.30 -12.70
CA LEU A 114 11.53 4.76 -11.39
C LEU A 114 11.33 5.90 -10.40
N GLY A 115 10.20 5.90 -9.71
CA GLY A 115 9.83 7.00 -8.82
C GLY A 115 9.15 8.18 -9.51
N SER A 116 8.91 8.14 -10.82
CA SER A 116 8.13 9.17 -11.49
C SER A 116 6.65 9.17 -11.05
N PRO A 117 5.94 10.30 -11.21
CA PRO A 117 4.51 10.36 -11.00
C PRO A 117 3.77 9.30 -11.80
N ARG A 118 2.67 8.78 -11.24
CA ARG A 118 1.87 7.76 -11.89
C ARG A 118 0.37 7.96 -11.65
N ILE A 119 -0.43 7.55 -12.65
CA ILE A 119 -1.88 7.50 -12.55
C ILE A 119 -2.39 6.14 -13.01
N ASN A 120 -3.31 5.52 -12.26
CA ASN A 120 -3.86 4.23 -12.64
C ASN A 120 -4.76 4.36 -13.89
N ARG A 121 -4.53 3.53 -14.92
CA ARG A 121 -5.36 3.47 -16.11
C ARG A 121 -6.72 2.81 -15.86
N ILE A 122 -6.79 1.94 -14.85
CA ILE A 122 -8.02 1.30 -14.41
C ILE A 122 -8.71 2.21 -13.39
N PHE A 123 -9.85 2.80 -13.79
CA PHE A 123 -10.51 3.84 -12.98
C PHE A 123 -10.95 3.34 -11.61
N MET A 124 -11.48 2.11 -11.54
CA MET A 124 -11.92 1.51 -10.27
C MET A 124 -10.80 1.34 -9.24
N ASN A 125 -9.53 1.40 -9.66
CA ASN A 125 -8.36 1.29 -8.80
C ASN A 125 -7.72 2.65 -8.48
N ARG A 126 -8.31 3.76 -8.96
CA ARG A 126 -7.83 5.10 -8.62
C ARG A 126 -8.20 5.44 -7.17
N GLU A 127 -7.23 5.98 -6.45
CA GLU A 127 -7.46 6.59 -5.16
C GLU A 127 -8.22 7.91 -5.30
N GLU A 128 -9.02 8.28 -4.31
CA GLU A 128 -9.62 9.60 -4.26
C GLU A 128 -8.53 10.67 -4.12
N THR A 129 -8.80 11.86 -4.66
CA THR A 129 -7.88 12.98 -4.57
C THR A 129 -7.67 13.39 -3.10
N ASP A 130 -6.42 13.40 -2.65
CA ASP A 130 -6.05 13.87 -1.31
C ASP A 130 -6.21 15.40 -1.20
N ASN A 131 -6.40 15.90 0.01
CA ASN A 131 -6.38 17.33 0.26
C ASN A 131 -5.02 17.96 -0.05
N PHE A 132 -3.91 17.22 0.08
CA PHE A 132 -2.58 17.64 -0.37
C PHE A 132 -2.18 16.85 -1.62
N ILE A 133 -2.54 17.39 -2.78
CA ILE A 133 -2.46 16.70 -4.07
C ILE A 133 -1.05 16.25 -4.47
N PHE A 134 0.00 16.98 -4.09
CA PHE A 134 1.36 16.84 -4.63
C PHE A 134 2.05 15.53 -4.31
N VAL A 135 1.66 14.83 -3.24
CA VAL A 135 2.26 13.55 -2.84
C VAL A 135 1.54 12.33 -3.41
N GLN A 136 0.31 12.51 -3.93
CA GLN A 136 -0.53 11.41 -4.43
C GLN A 136 0.07 10.67 -5.63
N PRO A 137 0.65 11.33 -6.65
CA PRO A 137 1.28 10.64 -7.77
C PRO A 137 2.47 9.77 -7.39
N PHE A 138 3.04 9.98 -6.20
CA PHE A 138 4.16 9.24 -5.64
C PHE A 138 3.76 8.19 -4.59
N SER A 139 2.48 7.88 -4.42
CA SER A 139 1.94 7.02 -3.35
C SER A 139 2.66 5.68 -3.22
N HIS A 140 3.13 5.09 -4.34
CA HIS A 140 3.86 3.81 -4.33
C HIS A 140 5.27 3.87 -3.74
N PHE A 141 5.91 5.03 -3.80
CA PHE A 141 7.31 5.19 -3.41
C PHE A 141 7.46 5.82 -2.02
N ARG A 142 6.41 6.41 -1.49
CA ARG A 142 6.40 6.93 -0.13
C ARG A 142 6.06 5.82 0.88
N ASN A 143 6.66 5.90 2.05
CA ASN A 143 6.18 5.12 3.18
C ASN A 143 4.88 5.76 3.69
N SER A 144 3.82 4.97 3.82
CA SER A 144 2.54 5.41 4.39
C SER A 144 2.09 4.48 5.51
N LEU A 145 1.28 4.98 6.43
CA LEU A 145 0.73 4.17 7.52
C LEU A 145 -0.21 3.08 7.00
N THR A 146 -0.99 3.38 5.96
CA THR A 146 -1.96 2.46 5.36
C THR A 146 -1.33 1.15 4.90
N ASP A 147 -0.11 1.23 4.33
CA ASP A 147 0.61 0.08 3.80
C ASP A 147 1.68 -0.44 4.77
N PHE A 148 1.85 0.24 5.90
CA PHE A 148 2.88 -0.12 6.86
C PHE A 148 2.52 -1.40 7.62
N ARG A 149 3.51 -2.28 7.81
CA ARG A 149 3.35 -3.54 8.51
C ARG A 149 4.08 -3.52 9.85
N PHE A 150 3.31 -3.54 10.92
CA PHE A 150 3.83 -3.79 12.25
C PHE A 150 4.17 -5.27 12.38
N THR A 151 5.25 -5.60 13.04
CA THR A 151 5.73 -6.99 13.13
C THR A 151 5.95 -7.41 14.57
N ASN A 152 5.33 -8.52 14.97
CA ASN A 152 5.66 -9.26 16.18
C ASN A 152 6.55 -10.44 15.80
N THR A 153 7.62 -10.68 16.54
CA THR A 153 8.59 -11.74 16.24
C THR A 153 9.26 -12.25 17.51
N LYS A 154 9.64 -13.53 17.53
CA LYS A 154 10.41 -14.13 18.64
C LYS A 154 11.88 -13.79 18.59
N SER A 155 12.43 -13.58 17.41
CA SER A 155 13.82 -13.18 17.17
C SER A 155 13.86 -11.93 16.29
N PRO A 156 14.89 -11.08 16.36
CA PRO A 156 15.03 -9.94 15.48
C PRO A 156 14.99 -10.34 14.02
N ILE A 157 14.32 -9.55 13.20
CA ILE A 157 14.17 -9.77 11.77
C ILE A 157 14.76 -8.56 11.04
N THR A 158 15.59 -8.84 10.04
CA THR A 158 16.08 -7.83 9.10
C THR A 158 15.80 -8.28 7.69
N ASN A 159 15.20 -7.41 6.87
CA ASN A 159 15.09 -7.57 5.42
C ASN A 159 15.90 -6.48 4.74
N LEU A 160 16.82 -6.87 3.87
CA LEU A 160 17.56 -5.97 2.99
C LEU A 160 17.18 -6.28 1.56
N ALA A 161 16.80 -5.27 0.79
CA ALA A 161 16.50 -5.42 -0.62
C ALA A 161 17.21 -4.32 -1.44
N TYR A 162 17.85 -4.74 -2.52
CA TYR A 162 18.51 -3.86 -3.47
C TYR A 162 18.02 -4.16 -4.87
N HIS A 163 17.73 -3.12 -5.63
CA HIS A 163 17.29 -3.21 -7.01
C HIS A 163 18.08 -2.24 -7.87
N LYS A 164 18.47 -2.72 -9.03
CA LYS A 164 19.14 -1.94 -10.06
C LYS A 164 18.46 -2.14 -11.40
N LEU A 165 18.25 -1.04 -12.11
CA LEU A 165 17.76 -1.02 -13.47
C LEU A 165 18.70 -0.17 -14.33
N GLY A 166 19.05 -0.68 -15.53
CA GLY A 166 19.90 0.04 -16.48
C GLY A 166 21.38 0.13 -16.07
N SER A 167 22.12 1.00 -16.78
CA SER A 167 23.55 1.20 -16.60
C SER A 167 23.88 2.08 -15.39
N ASN A 168 25.15 2.17 -15.04
CA ASN A 168 25.61 3.09 -13.98
C ASN A 168 25.43 4.57 -14.34
N GLN A 169 25.33 4.91 -15.62
CA GLN A 169 25.19 6.29 -16.09
C GLN A 169 23.73 6.74 -16.21
N ARG A 170 22.81 5.83 -16.56
CA ARG A 170 21.40 6.12 -16.86
C ARG A 170 20.42 5.30 -16.02
N GLY A 171 20.94 4.47 -15.14
CA GLY A 171 20.14 3.52 -14.40
C GLY A 171 19.55 4.07 -13.11
N GLU A 172 18.86 3.20 -12.44
CA GLU A 172 18.09 3.43 -11.25
C GLU A 172 18.55 2.46 -10.16
N ASP A 173 18.67 2.97 -8.95
CA ASP A 173 19.06 2.20 -7.78
C ASP A 173 17.99 2.37 -6.68
N ARG A 174 17.57 1.28 -6.04
CA ARG A 174 16.70 1.33 -4.86
C ARG A 174 17.21 0.40 -3.77
N LEU A 175 17.42 0.95 -2.60
CA LEU A 175 17.79 0.22 -1.40
C LEU A 175 16.67 0.29 -0.38
N ARG A 176 16.25 -0.85 0.14
CA ARG A 176 15.27 -0.92 1.23
C ARG A 176 15.82 -1.73 2.37
N ALA A 177 15.59 -1.25 3.59
CA ALA A 177 15.91 -1.95 4.82
C ALA A 177 14.69 -1.94 5.74
N TYR A 178 14.36 -3.09 6.28
CA TYR A 178 13.32 -3.24 7.28
C TYR A 178 13.89 -4.01 8.46
N PHE A 179 13.67 -3.50 9.66
CA PHE A 179 14.08 -4.13 10.91
C PHE A 179 12.91 -4.17 11.88
N ALA A 180 12.76 -5.31 12.57
CA ALA A 180 11.75 -5.46 13.62
C ALA A 180 12.30 -6.34 14.75
N THR A 181 12.01 -5.96 15.99
CA THR A 181 12.32 -6.73 17.17
C THR A 181 11.30 -6.53 18.26
N ASN A 182 11.12 -7.52 19.11
CA ASN A 182 10.30 -7.42 20.30
C ASN A 182 11.16 -7.15 21.53
N ILE A 183 10.76 -6.17 22.35
CA ILE A 183 11.33 -5.90 23.67
C ILE A 183 10.83 -6.95 24.67
N ASN A 184 9.56 -7.30 24.54
CA ASN A 184 8.89 -8.36 25.31
C ASN A 184 7.74 -8.98 24.50
N LYS A 185 6.97 -9.90 25.09
CA LYS A 185 5.86 -10.60 24.41
C LYS A 185 4.77 -9.67 23.87
N LEU A 186 4.62 -8.48 24.43
CA LEU A 186 3.53 -7.53 24.14
C LEU A 186 4.02 -6.29 23.40
N THR A 187 5.31 -5.98 23.45
CA THR A 187 5.85 -4.71 22.97
C THR A 187 6.94 -4.96 21.94
N GLY A 188 6.82 -4.33 20.80
CA GLY A 188 7.81 -4.38 19.72
C GLY A 188 8.09 -3.02 19.13
N ILE A 189 9.25 -2.92 18.50
CA ILE A 189 9.75 -1.73 17.80
C ILE A 189 10.37 -2.14 16.47
N GLY A 190 10.45 -1.20 15.56
CA GLY A 190 11.14 -1.42 14.29
C GLY A 190 11.28 -0.15 13.47
N PHE A 191 11.99 -0.28 12.36
CA PHE A 191 12.16 0.79 11.39
C PHE A 191 12.14 0.26 9.96
N LYS A 192 11.84 1.16 9.02
CA LYS A 192 11.90 0.92 7.59
C LYS A 192 12.59 2.10 6.93
N LEU A 193 13.56 1.82 6.08
CA LEU A 193 14.23 2.78 5.22
C LEU A 193 13.99 2.40 3.77
N ASP A 194 13.75 3.38 2.92
CA ASP A 194 13.57 3.22 1.47
C ASP A 194 14.29 4.38 0.78
N TYR A 195 15.31 4.08 0.03
CA TYR A 195 16.08 5.05 -0.74
C TYR A 195 16.07 4.66 -2.21
N LEU A 196 15.65 5.59 -3.05
CA LEU A 196 15.58 5.44 -4.48
C LEU A 196 16.33 6.59 -5.15
N TYR A 197 17.15 6.25 -6.14
CA TYR A 197 17.80 7.22 -7.01
C TYR A 197 17.72 6.75 -8.45
N GLY A 198 17.07 7.54 -9.32
CA GLY A 198 16.98 7.33 -10.76
C GLY A 198 17.75 8.45 -11.49
N ARG A 199 18.62 8.08 -12.42
CA ARG A 199 19.37 9.04 -13.22
C ARG A 199 18.59 9.52 -14.44
N GLY A 200 17.66 8.69 -14.91
CA GLY A 200 16.84 8.97 -16.09
C GLY A 200 17.46 8.50 -17.40
N TYR A 201 16.57 8.12 -18.30
CA TYR A 201 16.93 7.67 -19.66
C TYR A 201 16.91 8.81 -20.66
N TYR A 202 16.12 9.84 -20.36
CA TYR A 202 16.06 11.11 -21.10
C TYR A 202 16.67 12.23 -20.27
N ASN A 203 16.99 13.35 -20.91
CA ASN A 203 17.59 14.49 -20.22
C ASN A 203 16.63 15.05 -19.16
N SER A 204 17.17 15.64 -18.10
CA SER A 204 16.39 16.29 -16.99
C SER A 204 15.30 15.39 -16.38
N GLN A 205 15.59 14.08 -16.16
CA GLN A 205 14.63 13.08 -15.68
C GLN A 205 15.04 12.44 -14.33
N GLN A 206 15.92 13.08 -13.57
CA GLN A 206 16.47 12.51 -12.34
C GLN A 206 15.47 12.50 -11.19
N ASN A 207 15.45 11.40 -10.42
CA ASN A 207 14.64 11.26 -9.22
C ASN A 207 15.51 10.91 -8.01
N SER A 208 15.20 11.50 -6.87
CA SER A 208 15.80 11.15 -5.58
C SER A 208 14.70 11.10 -4.51
N MET A 209 14.48 9.93 -3.96
CA MET A 209 13.47 9.73 -2.94
C MET A 209 14.05 9.02 -1.73
N PHE A 210 13.71 9.50 -0.55
CA PHE A 210 14.10 8.92 0.72
C PHE A 210 12.90 8.86 1.65
N GLY A 211 12.60 7.66 2.17
CA GLY A 211 11.57 7.43 3.16
C GLY A 211 12.15 6.75 4.39
N ALA A 212 11.91 7.29 5.56
CA ALA A 212 12.29 6.72 6.84
C ALA A 212 11.09 6.62 7.77
N SER A 213 10.83 5.42 8.30
CA SER A 213 9.75 5.19 9.25
C SER A 213 10.27 4.50 10.49
N VAL A 214 9.77 4.90 11.65
CA VAL A 214 10.02 4.24 12.93
C VAL A 214 8.67 3.95 13.58
N TYR A 215 8.53 2.80 14.19
CA TYR A 215 7.32 2.42 14.87
C TYR A 215 7.57 1.73 16.21
N GLY A 216 6.57 1.82 17.06
CA GLY A 216 6.46 1.04 18.28
C GLY A 216 5.02 0.61 18.52
N TYR A 217 4.84 -0.51 19.20
CA TYR A 217 3.52 -0.95 19.61
C TYR A 217 3.57 -1.63 20.97
N HIS A 218 2.43 -1.58 21.65
CA HIS A 218 2.12 -2.38 22.81
C HIS A 218 0.75 -3.06 22.60
N ARG A 219 0.70 -4.40 22.71
CA ARG A 219 -0.53 -5.19 22.52
C ARG A 219 -0.78 -6.06 23.76
N GLY A 220 -1.35 -5.42 24.79
CA GLY A 220 -1.77 -6.08 26.01
C GLY A 220 -3.22 -6.57 25.96
N GLU A 221 -3.68 -7.24 27.01
CA GLU A 221 -5.08 -7.69 27.11
C GLU A 221 -6.05 -6.51 27.21
N ARG A 222 -5.73 -5.50 28.03
CA ARG A 222 -6.59 -4.34 28.29
C ARG A 222 -6.16 -3.10 27.54
N TYR A 223 -4.88 -2.95 27.25
CA TYR A 223 -4.37 -1.74 26.61
C TYR A 223 -3.56 -2.07 25.37
N ASN A 224 -3.89 -1.40 24.28
CA ASN A 224 -3.19 -1.48 23.01
C ASN A 224 -2.78 -0.09 22.55
N MET A 225 -1.56 0.04 22.08
CA MET A 225 -1.00 1.28 21.55
C MET A 225 -0.23 0.99 20.25
N HIS A 226 -0.35 1.88 19.27
CA HIS A 226 0.53 1.91 18.12
C HIS A 226 1.01 3.33 17.92
N ALA A 227 2.32 3.50 17.82
CA ALA A 227 2.98 4.75 17.50
C ALA A 227 3.74 4.59 16.19
N TYR A 228 3.66 5.58 15.31
CA TYR A 228 4.34 5.57 14.02
C TYR A 228 4.81 6.98 13.68
N PHE A 229 6.07 7.08 13.31
CA PHE A 229 6.67 8.29 12.76
C PHE A 229 7.19 7.99 11.36
N ASN A 230 6.97 8.90 10.44
CA ASN A 230 7.47 8.79 9.08
C ASN A 230 7.95 10.12 8.54
N ALA A 231 9.04 10.09 7.76
CA ALA A 231 9.53 11.21 6.98
C ALA A 231 9.83 10.72 5.56
N ASN A 232 9.18 11.34 4.58
CA ASN A 232 9.43 11.14 3.15
C ASN A 232 10.01 12.43 2.57
N HIS A 233 11.07 12.29 1.78
CA HIS A 233 11.63 13.36 0.94
C HIS A 233 11.65 12.86 -0.50
N MET A 234 10.99 13.57 -1.39
CA MET A 234 10.82 13.21 -2.79
C MET A 234 11.20 14.39 -3.67
N LYS A 235 12.27 14.26 -4.46
CA LYS A 235 12.72 15.27 -5.42
C LYS A 235 12.79 14.66 -6.80
N MET A 236 12.12 15.26 -7.76
CA MET A 236 12.08 14.83 -9.15
C MET A 236 12.44 15.98 -10.08
N ALA A 237 13.34 15.73 -11.04
CA ALA A 237 13.59 16.66 -12.13
C ALA A 237 12.43 16.59 -13.14
N GLU A 238 12.04 17.74 -13.62
CA GLU A 238 10.97 17.94 -14.59
C GLU A 238 11.56 18.31 -15.95
N ASN A 239 11.34 17.47 -16.95
CA ASN A 239 11.79 17.75 -18.31
C ASN A 239 10.69 18.29 -19.23
N GLY A 240 9.43 18.30 -18.79
CA GLY A 240 8.29 18.82 -19.56
C GLY A 240 7.94 17.97 -20.80
N GLY A 241 8.56 16.82 -20.99
CA GLY A 241 8.47 16.00 -22.20
C GLY A 241 9.57 16.35 -23.23
N ILE A 242 9.64 15.59 -24.33
CA ILE A 242 10.56 15.83 -25.44
C ILE A 242 10.02 16.98 -26.31
N GLU A 243 10.93 17.75 -26.95
CA GLU A 243 10.57 18.93 -27.76
C GLU A 243 9.81 18.61 -29.04
N ASN A 244 10.01 17.41 -29.61
CA ASN A 244 9.34 16.96 -30.81
C ASN A 244 9.16 15.46 -30.80
N ASP A 245 7.94 14.99 -30.92
CA ASP A 245 7.61 13.56 -30.88
C ASP A 245 8.21 12.78 -32.05
N ASN A 246 8.57 13.45 -33.17
CA ASN A 246 9.23 12.81 -34.31
C ASN A 246 10.62 12.25 -33.98
N TYR A 247 11.29 12.70 -32.91
CA TYR A 247 12.52 12.04 -32.43
C TYR A 247 12.29 10.56 -32.09
N ILE A 248 11.04 10.20 -31.78
CA ILE A 248 10.64 8.84 -31.44
C ILE A 248 9.82 8.23 -32.59
N GLU A 249 8.85 8.96 -33.16
CA GLU A 249 7.90 8.43 -34.17
C GLU A 249 8.54 8.28 -35.56
N ASP A 250 9.36 9.24 -35.95
CA ASP A 250 10.08 9.23 -37.26
C ASP A 250 11.53 9.73 -37.10
N PRO A 251 12.41 8.96 -36.41
CA PRO A 251 13.79 9.38 -36.19
C PRO A 251 14.58 9.57 -37.46
N GLN A 252 14.12 9.00 -38.59
CA GLN A 252 14.80 9.14 -39.88
C GLN A 252 14.57 10.52 -40.52
N SER A 253 13.59 11.30 -40.05
CA SER A 253 13.37 12.67 -40.50
C SER A 253 14.52 13.64 -40.10
N PHE A 254 15.35 13.22 -39.13
CA PHE A 254 16.47 14.01 -38.64
C PHE A 254 17.79 13.57 -39.29
N GLN A 255 18.66 14.55 -39.58
CA GLN A 255 20.00 14.27 -40.21
C GLN A 255 20.94 13.50 -39.27
N ASN A 256 20.75 13.61 -37.95
CA ASN A 256 21.61 12.98 -36.95
C ASN A 256 20.85 11.86 -36.22
N ASN A 257 21.55 10.81 -35.85
CA ASN A 257 20.99 9.81 -34.94
C ASN A 257 21.05 10.30 -33.48
N TYR A 258 19.91 10.42 -32.84
CA TYR A 258 19.81 10.82 -31.45
C TYR A 258 19.67 9.59 -30.54
N THR A 259 20.51 9.51 -29.50
CA THR A 259 20.25 8.57 -28.42
C THR A 259 19.25 9.20 -27.45
N SER A 260 18.60 8.42 -26.61
CA SER A 260 17.56 8.95 -25.69
C SER A 260 18.02 10.13 -24.81
N ILE A 261 19.31 10.24 -24.49
CA ILE A 261 19.86 11.35 -23.70
C ILE A 261 20.16 12.60 -24.54
N ASP A 262 20.31 12.43 -25.86
CA ASP A 262 20.62 13.54 -26.77
C ASP A 262 19.35 14.23 -27.27
N ILE A 263 18.20 13.60 -27.08
CA ILE A 263 16.89 14.16 -27.47
C ILE A 263 16.61 15.40 -26.63
N PRO A 264 16.35 16.56 -27.27
CA PRO A 264 16.01 17.79 -26.57
C PRO A 264 14.71 17.66 -25.78
N VAL A 265 14.65 18.31 -24.64
CA VAL A 265 13.49 18.33 -23.74
C VAL A 265 13.04 19.75 -23.45
N MET A 266 11.77 19.91 -23.13
CA MET A 266 11.10 21.22 -22.98
C MET A 266 11.60 22.02 -21.78
N LEU A 267 11.95 21.32 -20.69
CA LEU A 267 12.42 21.94 -19.45
C LEU A 267 13.77 21.37 -19.04
N ALA A 268 14.65 22.25 -18.57
CA ALA A 268 15.94 21.88 -18.00
C ALA A 268 16.09 22.55 -16.62
N SER A 269 16.89 21.96 -15.75
CA SER A 269 17.18 22.51 -14.42
C SER A 269 15.92 22.90 -13.63
N THR A 270 14.91 22.06 -13.70
CA THR A 270 13.60 22.23 -13.08
C THR A 270 13.26 21.02 -12.22
N TRP A 271 12.69 21.23 -11.03
CA TRP A 271 12.39 20.15 -10.08
C TRP A 271 11.10 20.39 -9.32
N ASN A 272 10.38 19.30 -9.02
CA ASN A 272 9.40 19.22 -7.95
C ASN A 272 10.04 18.58 -6.71
N ARG A 273 9.85 19.20 -5.55
CA ARG A 273 10.26 18.68 -4.24
C ARG A 273 9.05 18.56 -3.34
N ASN A 274 8.86 17.40 -2.74
CA ASN A 274 7.81 17.13 -1.76
C ASN A 274 8.42 16.57 -0.50
N ASP A 275 8.11 17.18 0.63
CA ASP A 275 8.47 16.73 1.96
C ASP A 275 7.22 16.40 2.77
N GLU A 276 7.17 15.20 3.35
CA GLU A 276 6.06 14.74 4.18
C GLU A 276 6.59 14.23 5.52
N ARG A 277 5.96 14.65 6.62
CA ARG A 277 6.22 14.11 7.96
C ARG A 277 4.89 13.73 8.59
N THR A 278 4.79 12.48 9.04
CA THR A 278 3.60 11.95 9.70
C THR A 278 3.94 11.50 11.11
N TYR A 279 3.15 11.95 12.07
CA TYR A 279 3.18 11.51 13.46
C TYR A 279 1.82 10.90 13.78
N TYR A 280 1.83 9.64 14.15
CA TYR A 280 0.61 8.90 14.42
C TYR A 280 0.69 8.18 15.76
N LEU A 281 -0.36 8.30 16.55
CA LEU A 281 -0.53 7.61 17.82
C LEU A 281 -1.97 7.14 17.97
N THR A 282 -2.17 5.86 18.20
CA THR A 282 -3.49 5.34 18.58
C THR A 282 -3.41 4.57 19.88
N ASN A 283 -4.40 4.79 20.72
CA ASN A 283 -4.57 4.17 22.02
C ASN A 283 -5.94 3.50 22.07
N ARG A 284 -6.00 2.29 22.60
CA ARG A 284 -7.23 1.55 22.78
C ARG A 284 -7.23 0.88 24.15
N TYR A 285 -8.24 1.19 24.97
CA TYR A 285 -8.42 0.58 26.28
C TYR A 285 -9.66 -0.30 26.28
N HIS A 286 -9.49 -1.58 26.64
CA HIS A 286 -10.55 -2.57 26.65
C HIS A 286 -11.15 -2.72 28.05
N LEU A 287 -12.45 -2.56 28.15
CA LEU A 287 -13.28 -2.91 29.29
C LEU A 287 -13.89 -4.29 29.03
N GLY A 288 -13.87 -5.19 30.01
CA GLY A 288 -14.36 -6.55 29.85
C GLY A 288 -14.23 -7.36 31.11
N PHE A 289 -14.47 -8.65 30.99
CA PHE A 289 -14.46 -9.61 32.10
C PHE A 289 -13.51 -10.78 31.76
N LYS A 290 -13.14 -11.52 32.80
CA LYS A 290 -12.41 -12.77 32.64
C LYS A 290 -13.42 -13.92 32.53
N ARG A 291 -13.18 -14.82 31.56
CA ARG A 291 -13.99 -16.01 31.32
C ARG A 291 -13.09 -17.23 31.42
N ASP A 292 -13.60 -18.27 32.11
CA ASP A 292 -12.90 -19.55 32.20
C ASP A 292 -12.84 -20.24 30.85
N ILE A 293 -11.67 -20.77 30.52
CA ILE A 293 -11.45 -21.52 29.29
C ILE A 293 -11.78 -22.98 29.59
N PRO A 294 -12.74 -23.61 28.87
CA PRO A 294 -12.99 -25.04 29.03
C PRO A 294 -11.73 -25.82 28.67
N VAL A 295 -11.17 -26.51 29.68
CA VAL A 295 -10.04 -27.41 29.48
C VAL A 295 -10.56 -28.73 28.98
N PRO A 296 -10.10 -29.26 27.82
CA PRO A 296 -10.45 -30.60 27.36
C PRO A 296 -10.15 -31.65 28.43
N ASP A 297 -11.00 -32.65 28.61
CA ASP A 297 -10.85 -33.68 29.64
C ASP A 297 -9.50 -34.42 29.55
N SER A 298 -8.94 -34.53 28.34
CA SER A 298 -7.61 -35.11 28.11
C SER A 298 -6.43 -34.30 28.69
N LEU A 299 -6.65 -33.02 29.00
CA LEU A 299 -5.65 -32.09 29.55
C LEU A 299 -5.92 -31.70 31.00
N LYS A 300 -7.04 -32.17 31.57
CA LYS A 300 -7.27 -32.03 33.01
C LYS A 300 -6.28 -32.88 33.80
N PRO A 301 -5.68 -32.31 34.84
CA PRO A 301 -4.82 -33.13 35.71
C PRO A 301 -5.68 -34.29 36.30
N LYS A 302 -5.12 -35.47 36.31
CA LYS A 302 -5.81 -36.60 36.92
C LYS A 302 -5.94 -36.38 38.42
N PRO A 303 -7.10 -36.71 39.02
CA PRO A 303 -7.23 -36.61 40.46
C PRO A 303 -6.16 -37.49 41.15
N PRO A 304 -5.52 -36.99 42.20
CA PRO A 304 -4.57 -37.74 42.98
C PRO A 304 -5.23 -39.02 43.56
N SER A 305 -4.46 -40.05 43.62
CA SER A 305 -4.94 -41.29 44.23
C SER A 305 -5.24 -41.10 45.72
N GLU A 306 -6.15 -41.90 46.28
CA GLU A 306 -6.47 -41.90 47.71
C GLU A 306 -5.21 -41.93 48.59
N LYS A 307 -4.21 -42.69 48.17
CA LYS A 307 -2.94 -42.84 48.88
C LYS A 307 -2.11 -41.54 48.86
N GLU A 308 -2.11 -40.83 47.76
CA GLU A 308 -1.40 -39.54 47.63
C GLU A 308 -2.09 -38.47 48.45
N LEU A 309 -3.42 -38.41 48.47
CA LEU A 309 -4.21 -37.43 49.28
C LEU A 309 -3.99 -37.62 50.77
N LEU A 310 -3.87 -38.87 51.23
CA LEU A 310 -3.63 -39.18 52.63
C LEU A 310 -2.18 -39.03 53.04
N MET A 311 -1.20 -38.98 52.12
CA MET A 311 0.23 -38.80 52.42
C MET A 311 0.52 -37.42 53.03
N ASP A 312 -0.22 -36.39 52.65
CA ASP A 312 -0.02 -35.04 53.14
C ASP A 312 -0.62 -34.79 54.55
N LEU A 313 -1.30 -35.80 55.12
CA LEU A 313 -1.82 -35.75 56.47
C LEU A 313 -0.78 -36.25 57.48
N SER A 314 -0.83 -35.66 58.68
CA SER A 314 0.02 -36.10 59.79
C SER A 314 -0.17 -37.58 60.11
N ASP A 315 0.90 -38.28 60.55
CA ASP A 315 0.85 -39.70 60.83
C ASP A 315 -0.20 -40.08 61.89
N SER A 316 -0.51 -39.18 62.84
CA SER A 316 -1.54 -39.37 63.87
C SER A 316 -2.92 -39.45 63.26
N ILE A 317 -3.25 -38.54 62.27
CA ILE A 317 -4.53 -38.51 61.57
C ILE A 317 -4.65 -39.72 60.64
N ARG A 318 -3.55 -40.09 59.96
CA ARG A 318 -3.52 -41.22 59.07
C ARG A 318 -3.81 -42.54 59.78
N ASN A 319 -3.25 -42.76 60.98
CA ASN A 319 -3.54 -43.93 61.80
C ASN A 319 -4.97 -44.01 62.28
N ILE A 320 -5.60 -42.90 62.62
CA ILE A 320 -7.03 -42.83 62.97
C ILE A 320 -7.89 -43.21 61.77
N LEU A 321 -7.60 -42.70 60.61
CA LEU A 321 -8.34 -42.94 59.37
C LEU A 321 -8.13 -44.37 58.82
N GLN A 322 -7.08 -45.09 59.19
CA GLN A 322 -6.93 -46.50 58.87
C GLN A 322 -7.93 -47.43 59.57
N ASN A 323 -8.37 -47.07 60.77
CA ASN A 323 -9.25 -47.85 61.60
C ASN A 323 -10.73 -47.52 61.45
N ASP A 324 -11.06 -46.40 60.80
CA ASP A 324 -12.44 -45.98 60.56
C ASP A 324 -12.69 -45.71 59.08
N SER A 325 -13.36 -46.64 58.41
CA SER A 325 -13.63 -46.56 56.97
C SER A 325 -14.57 -45.41 56.59
N VAL A 326 -15.51 -45.00 57.47
CA VAL A 326 -16.43 -43.89 57.19
C VAL A 326 -15.75 -42.54 57.30
N ALA A 327 -14.95 -42.36 58.34
CA ALA A 327 -14.14 -41.16 58.53
C ALA A 327 -13.09 -41.00 57.41
N ARG A 328 -12.51 -42.11 56.95
CA ARG A 328 -11.56 -42.16 55.83
C ARG A 328 -12.22 -41.70 54.52
N MET A 329 -13.38 -42.22 54.15
CA MET A 329 -14.11 -41.79 52.96
C MET A 329 -14.48 -40.29 53.01
N ALA A 330 -14.94 -39.82 54.14
CA ALA A 330 -15.25 -38.41 54.33
C ALA A 330 -14.05 -37.49 54.24
N ALA A 331 -12.88 -37.92 54.75
CA ALA A 331 -11.63 -37.19 54.64
C ALA A 331 -11.12 -37.15 53.18
N VAL A 332 -11.17 -38.30 52.46
CA VAL A 332 -10.78 -38.37 51.06
C VAL A 332 -11.72 -37.48 50.19
N ASP A 333 -13.01 -37.49 50.41
CA ASP A 333 -13.97 -36.64 49.68
C ASP A 333 -13.73 -35.14 49.95
N SER A 334 -13.40 -34.78 51.19
CA SER A 334 -13.01 -33.41 51.56
C SER A 334 -11.70 -32.99 50.89
N LEU A 335 -10.70 -33.85 50.88
CA LEU A 335 -9.41 -33.56 50.26
C LEU A 335 -9.51 -33.51 48.74
N LEU A 336 -10.33 -34.35 48.13
CA LEU A 336 -10.62 -34.30 46.68
C LEU A 336 -11.29 -32.98 46.32
N LYS A 337 -12.32 -32.55 47.09
CA LYS A 337 -12.97 -31.24 46.92
C LYS A 337 -12.00 -30.08 47.07
N ASN A 338 -11.10 -30.13 48.04
CA ASN A 338 -10.07 -29.13 48.24
C ASN A 338 -9.07 -29.11 47.05
N TRP A 339 -8.67 -30.27 46.53
CA TRP A 339 -7.84 -30.39 45.36
C TRP A 339 -8.57 -29.84 44.11
N GLU A 340 -9.83 -30.20 43.88
CA GLU A 340 -10.63 -29.66 42.77
C GLU A 340 -10.77 -28.13 42.85
N ASN A 341 -10.99 -27.62 44.04
CA ASN A 341 -11.08 -26.16 44.28
C ASN A 341 -9.72 -25.45 44.09
N SER A 342 -8.62 -26.17 44.28
CA SER A 342 -7.25 -25.63 44.03
C SER A 342 -6.88 -25.57 42.56
N LEU A 343 -7.63 -26.28 41.69
CA LEU A 343 -7.41 -26.25 40.26
C LEU A 343 -7.82 -24.89 39.70
N THR A 344 -6.83 -24.07 39.41
CA THR A 344 -7.05 -22.80 38.70
C THR A 344 -7.37 -23.07 37.23
N THR A 345 -8.63 -22.81 36.84
CA THR A 345 -8.99 -22.83 35.42
C THR A 345 -8.30 -21.68 34.70
N PRO A 346 -7.64 -21.93 33.58
CA PRO A 346 -7.04 -20.86 32.80
C PRO A 346 -8.14 -19.89 32.35
N GLN A 347 -7.91 -18.59 32.59
CA GLN A 347 -8.84 -17.53 32.26
C GLN A 347 -8.37 -16.73 31.06
N GLU A 348 -9.28 -16.35 30.18
CA GLU A 348 -9.06 -15.38 29.13
C GLU A 348 -9.79 -14.08 29.40
N PHE A 349 -9.17 -12.95 29.07
CA PHE A 349 -9.85 -11.66 29.12
C PHE A 349 -10.71 -11.51 27.87
N VAL A 350 -11.99 -11.24 28.06
CA VAL A 350 -12.97 -11.02 26.99
C VAL A 350 -13.33 -9.54 26.96
N PRO A 351 -12.89 -8.80 25.92
CA PRO A 351 -13.25 -7.40 25.77
C PRO A 351 -14.72 -7.26 25.37
N VAL A 352 -15.45 -6.38 26.04
CA VAL A 352 -16.84 -6.02 25.75
C VAL A 352 -16.90 -4.67 25.06
N THR A 353 -16.26 -3.67 25.66
CA THR A 353 -16.24 -2.30 25.16
C THR A 353 -14.80 -1.81 25.09
N SER A 354 -14.50 -0.97 24.11
CA SER A 354 -13.19 -0.33 23.96
C SER A 354 -13.34 1.16 23.81
N LEU A 355 -12.52 1.90 24.54
CA LEU A 355 -12.32 3.34 24.34
C LEU A 355 -11.14 3.53 23.40
N ILE A 356 -11.29 4.39 22.42
CA ILE A 356 -10.30 4.61 21.37
C ILE A 356 -9.96 6.09 21.31
N HIS A 357 -8.67 6.39 21.23
CA HIS A 357 -8.16 7.71 20.89
C HIS A 357 -7.10 7.59 19.81
N THR A 358 -7.21 8.40 18.77
CA THR A 358 -6.23 8.45 17.67
C THR A 358 -5.84 9.89 17.40
N LEU A 359 -4.54 10.15 17.35
CA LEU A 359 -3.92 11.40 16.90
C LEU A 359 -3.15 11.13 15.62
N ASP A 360 -3.47 11.90 14.56
CA ASP A 360 -2.78 11.87 13.28
C ASP A 360 -2.37 13.31 12.92
N VAL A 361 -1.06 13.54 12.84
CA VAL A 361 -0.49 14.85 12.48
C VAL A 361 0.35 14.67 11.22
N ARG A 362 0.00 15.39 10.16
CA ARG A 362 0.72 15.39 8.88
C ARG A 362 1.19 16.79 8.54
N ARG A 363 2.48 16.95 8.32
CA ARG A 363 3.08 18.16 7.78
C ARG A 363 3.60 17.85 6.39
N LEU A 364 3.19 18.67 5.45
CA LEU A 364 3.44 18.50 4.02
C LEU A 364 3.99 19.81 3.47
N GLU A 365 4.94 19.69 2.54
CA GLU A 365 5.57 20.82 1.89
C GLU A 365 5.83 20.45 0.43
N HIS A 366 5.46 21.33 -0.46
CA HIS A 366 5.71 21.19 -1.90
C HIS A 366 6.44 22.43 -2.37
N GLU A 367 7.47 22.25 -3.19
CA GLU A 367 8.22 23.33 -3.83
C GLU A 367 8.48 22.98 -5.29
N TYR A 368 8.09 23.89 -6.19
CA TYR A 368 8.48 23.87 -7.59
C TYR A 368 9.69 24.79 -7.77
N ILE A 369 10.79 24.25 -8.29
CA ILE A 369 12.08 24.92 -8.44
C ILE A 369 12.45 24.99 -9.92
N GLY A 370 12.74 26.18 -10.46
CA GLY A 370 13.22 26.36 -11.84
C GLY A 370 14.47 27.25 -11.84
N ARG A 371 15.49 26.81 -12.59
CA ARG A 371 16.77 27.52 -12.75
C ARG A 371 17.14 27.72 -14.22
N SER A 372 16.13 27.72 -15.08
CA SER A 372 16.25 27.97 -16.53
C SER A 372 15.06 28.79 -17.00
N ASP A 373 15.14 29.31 -18.24
CA ASP A 373 14.05 30.10 -18.83
C ASP A 373 12.81 29.23 -19.09
N THR A 374 11.74 29.51 -18.35
CA THR A 374 10.47 28.79 -18.44
C THR A 374 9.37 29.57 -19.19
N ARG A 375 9.68 30.76 -19.71
CA ARG A 375 8.69 31.68 -20.34
C ARG A 375 8.01 31.10 -21.59
N LYS A 376 8.72 30.26 -22.34
CA LYS A 376 8.13 29.60 -23.53
C LYS A 376 7.24 28.41 -23.14
N PHE A 377 7.52 27.79 -22.00
CA PHE A 377 6.81 26.60 -21.58
C PHE A 377 5.47 26.94 -20.91
N TYR A 378 5.41 27.99 -20.08
CA TYR A 378 4.20 28.37 -19.36
C TYR A 378 3.51 29.58 -19.99
N THR A 379 2.16 29.54 -20.06
CA THR A 379 1.36 30.62 -20.62
C THR A 379 1.33 31.87 -19.74
N HIS A 380 1.34 31.66 -18.42
CA HIS A 380 1.19 32.74 -17.45
C HIS A 380 2.44 32.86 -16.57
N HIS A 381 2.65 34.08 -16.12
CA HIS A 381 3.70 34.45 -15.18
C HIS A 381 3.18 35.54 -14.26
N PHE A 382 2.76 35.17 -13.05
CA PHE A 382 2.04 36.07 -12.14
C PHE A 382 2.95 36.93 -11.28
N TYR A 383 4.15 36.44 -10.94
CA TYR A 383 5.11 37.15 -10.09
C TYR A 383 6.52 36.57 -10.20
N GLY A 384 7.51 37.30 -9.65
CA GLY A 384 8.88 36.80 -9.46
C GLY A 384 9.72 36.76 -10.74
N ASN A 385 10.85 36.04 -10.71
CA ASN A 385 11.77 35.91 -11.83
C ASN A 385 11.59 34.56 -12.53
N PRO A 386 11.22 34.52 -13.83
CA PRO A 386 11.06 33.26 -14.55
C PRO A 386 12.38 32.47 -14.76
N LEU A 387 13.52 33.07 -14.52
CA LEU A 387 14.83 32.41 -14.58
C LEU A 387 15.28 31.83 -13.25
N ASP A 388 14.59 32.17 -12.15
CA ASP A 388 14.93 31.72 -10.79
C ASP A 388 13.65 31.54 -9.98
N VAL A 389 12.97 30.43 -10.21
CA VAL A 389 11.67 30.10 -9.62
C VAL A 389 11.84 29.30 -8.34
N SER A 390 11.05 29.64 -7.31
CA SER A 390 10.93 28.88 -6.07
C SER A 390 9.52 29.08 -5.53
N ASP A 391 8.59 28.28 -5.98
CA ASP A 391 7.18 28.28 -5.55
C ASP A 391 6.96 27.29 -4.43
N GLU A 392 6.64 27.76 -3.24
CA GLU A 392 6.46 26.92 -2.07
C GLU A 392 5.02 26.95 -1.58
N THR A 393 4.47 25.78 -1.24
CA THR A 393 3.21 25.64 -0.52
C THR A 393 3.34 24.64 0.62
N LYS A 394 2.70 24.94 1.76
CA LYS A 394 2.75 24.11 2.97
C LYS A 394 1.36 23.70 3.42
N GLY A 395 1.24 22.47 3.89
CA GLY A 395 0.05 21.92 4.51
C GLY A 395 0.34 21.34 5.88
N LEU A 396 -0.53 21.60 6.84
CA LEU A 396 -0.55 20.95 8.14
C LEU A 396 -1.97 20.39 8.37
N SER A 397 -2.05 19.12 8.73
CA SER A 397 -3.30 18.48 9.13
C SER A 397 -3.13 17.85 10.50
N VAL A 398 -4.02 18.15 11.44
CA VAL A 398 -4.08 17.57 12.77
C VAL A 398 -5.46 16.99 12.96
N ARG A 399 -5.56 15.67 13.07
CA ARG A 399 -6.83 14.96 13.32
C ARG A 399 -6.79 14.25 14.65
N ASN A 400 -7.76 14.56 15.50
CA ASN A 400 -8.05 13.88 16.76
C ASN A 400 -9.35 13.10 16.61
N THR A 401 -9.31 11.79 16.88
CA THR A 401 -10.50 10.93 16.84
C THR A 401 -10.70 10.27 18.20
N LEU A 402 -11.90 10.40 18.75
CA LEU A 402 -12.35 9.68 19.93
C LEU A 402 -13.42 8.69 19.51
N GLY A 403 -13.36 7.47 20.01
CA GLY A 403 -14.32 6.42 19.68
C GLY A 403 -14.65 5.51 20.84
N ILE A 404 -15.84 4.96 20.78
CA ILE A 404 -16.30 3.88 21.65
C ILE A 404 -16.72 2.71 20.77
N SER A 405 -16.25 1.52 21.10
CA SER A 405 -16.50 0.31 20.31
C SER A 405 -17.04 -0.80 21.18
N GLN A 406 -18.18 -1.36 20.81
CA GLN A 406 -18.64 -2.64 21.29
C GLN A 406 -17.92 -3.74 20.51
N CYS A 407 -17.23 -4.63 21.25
CA CYS A 407 -16.43 -5.68 20.63
C CYS A 407 -17.30 -6.84 20.12
N GLU A 408 -16.90 -7.44 18.98
CA GLU A 408 -17.55 -8.62 18.41
C GLU A 408 -17.25 -9.88 19.24
N GLY A 409 -18.28 -10.69 19.54
CA GLY A 409 -18.13 -12.07 20.04
C GLY A 409 -17.93 -12.22 21.55
N PHE A 410 -18.17 -11.19 22.35
CA PHE A 410 -18.14 -11.32 23.82
C PHE A 410 -19.31 -12.15 24.34
N SER A 411 -20.37 -12.29 23.59
CA SER A 411 -21.57 -13.07 23.88
C SER A 411 -22.12 -13.74 22.61
N LYS A 412 -22.93 -14.80 22.76
CA LYS A 412 -23.55 -15.53 21.63
C LYS A 412 -24.47 -14.65 20.77
N TRP A 413 -25.08 -13.60 21.35
CA TRP A 413 -25.93 -12.66 20.62
C TRP A 413 -25.16 -11.48 20.03
N ALA A 414 -24.00 -11.13 20.58
CA ALA A 414 -23.15 -10.04 20.08
C ALA A 414 -22.22 -10.49 18.94
N GLN A 415 -22.81 -10.86 17.82
CA GLN A 415 -22.07 -11.40 16.66
C GLN A 415 -21.48 -10.33 15.76
N MET A 416 -21.66 -9.05 16.07
CA MET A 416 -21.12 -7.90 15.34
C MET A 416 -20.50 -6.88 16.29
N GLY A 417 -19.48 -6.20 15.80
CA GLY A 417 -18.89 -5.05 16.44
C GLY A 417 -19.57 -3.76 15.96
N LEU A 418 -19.81 -2.85 16.89
CA LEU A 418 -20.34 -1.51 16.60
C LEU A 418 -19.39 -0.49 17.19
N THR A 419 -18.90 0.43 16.39
CA THR A 419 -18.05 1.54 16.84
C THR A 419 -18.70 2.86 16.47
N ALA A 420 -18.80 3.77 17.42
CA ALA A 420 -19.14 5.17 17.18
C ALA A 420 -17.91 6.03 17.42
N PHE A 421 -17.72 7.07 16.62
CA PHE A 421 -16.59 7.97 16.77
C PHE A 421 -16.95 9.41 16.44
N ALA A 422 -16.17 10.34 16.98
CA ALA A 422 -16.15 11.74 16.60
C ALA A 422 -14.72 12.15 16.30
N SER A 423 -14.53 12.93 15.24
CA SER A 423 -13.22 13.42 14.82
C SER A 423 -13.22 14.94 14.71
N HIS A 424 -12.20 15.58 15.26
CA HIS A 424 -11.88 16.98 15.00
C HIS A 424 -10.66 17.03 14.10
N THR A 425 -10.76 17.75 12.97
CA THR A 425 -9.68 17.92 12.02
C THR A 425 -9.39 19.40 11.82
N PHE A 426 -8.19 19.82 12.21
CA PHE A 426 -7.64 21.13 11.89
C PHE A 426 -6.73 21.01 10.70
N ARG A 427 -6.90 21.91 9.70
CA ARG A 427 -5.99 22.04 8.57
C ARG A 427 -5.53 23.48 8.43
N SER A 428 -4.27 23.63 8.02
CA SER A 428 -3.68 24.94 7.69
C SER A 428 -2.88 24.81 6.40
N TYR A 429 -3.18 25.67 5.45
CA TYR A 429 -2.50 25.75 4.18
C TYR A 429 -1.81 27.11 4.06
N THR A 430 -0.64 27.14 3.42
CA THR A 430 0.10 28.38 3.19
C THR A 430 0.40 28.50 1.71
N LEU A 431 -0.09 29.55 1.08
CA LEU A 431 0.09 29.86 -0.35
C LEU A 431 0.63 31.28 -0.52
N PRO A 432 1.39 31.56 -1.59
CA PRO A 432 1.73 32.93 -1.95
C PRO A 432 0.47 33.72 -2.34
N GLU A 433 0.43 35.01 -2.01
CA GLU A 433 -0.59 35.97 -2.43
C GLU A 433 0.11 37.23 -2.92
N LEU A 434 -0.42 37.84 -3.97
CA LEU A 434 0.15 39.07 -4.54
C LEU A 434 0.05 40.22 -3.52
N ALA A 435 1.17 40.76 -3.12
CA ALA A 435 1.29 41.90 -2.21
C ALA A 435 1.59 43.20 -2.96
N GLY A 436 1.97 43.13 -4.24
CA GLY A 436 2.29 44.20 -5.17
C GLY A 436 2.55 43.66 -6.57
N PRO A 437 2.89 44.47 -7.57
CA PRO A 437 3.05 44.04 -8.96
C PRO A 437 4.04 42.88 -9.16
N ASP A 438 5.12 42.82 -8.38
CA ASP A 438 6.15 41.76 -8.49
C ASP A 438 6.52 41.17 -7.13
N SER A 439 5.67 41.33 -6.10
CA SER A 439 5.94 40.86 -4.76
C SER A 439 4.83 40.00 -4.22
N THR A 440 5.19 38.95 -3.49
CA THR A 440 4.26 38.04 -2.83
C THR A 440 4.46 38.03 -1.32
N ALA A 441 3.38 37.78 -0.59
CA ALA A 441 3.37 37.49 0.83
C ALA A 441 2.71 36.10 1.05
N MET A 442 3.20 35.34 2.03
CA MET A 442 2.64 34.03 2.33
C MET A 442 1.38 34.18 3.19
N LYS A 443 0.23 33.80 2.62
CA LYS A 443 -1.08 33.78 3.29
C LYS A 443 -1.40 32.41 3.86
N LYS A 444 -1.94 32.41 5.08
CA LYS A 444 -2.40 31.18 5.75
C LYS A 444 -3.91 31.03 5.69
N TRP A 445 -4.34 29.90 5.18
CA TRP A 445 -5.72 29.45 5.17
C TRP A 445 -5.91 28.42 6.28
N LYS A 446 -7.02 28.48 7.01
CA LYS A 446 -7.31 27.57 8.13
C LYS A 446 -8.70 26.99 7.98
N GLU A 447 -8.81 25.69 8.16
CA GLU A 447 -10.05 24.94 8.16
C GLU A 447 -10.17 24.16 9.46
N ASN A 448 -11.36 24.13 10.05
CA ASN A 448 -11.67 23.35 11.24
C ASN A 448 -12.95 22.56 10.98
N ASP A 449 -12.88 21.24 11.08
CA ASP A 449 -14.01 20.37 10.80
C ASP A 449 -14.26 19.43 11.97
N ILE A 450 -15.54 19.19 12.25
CA ILE A 450 -15.99 18.17 13.18
C ILE A 450 -16.86 17.19 12.41
N SER A 451 -16.47 15.91 12.46
CA SER A 451 -17.24 14.82 11.87
C SER A 451 -17.63 13.79 12.94
N VAL A 452 -18.72 13.09 12.69
CA VAL A 452 -19.17 11.94 13.48
C VAL A 452 -19.36 10.75 12.55
N GLY A 453 -19.16 9.56 13.08
CA GLY A 453 -19.33 8.37 12.26
C GLY A 453 -19.48 7.10 13.08
N GLY A 454 -19.71 6.03 12.34
CA GLY A 454 -19.88 4.71 12.91
C GLY A 454 -19.35 3.61 12.00
N VAL A 455 -18.89 2.53 12.62
CA VAL A 455 -18.47 1.31 11.92
C VAL A 455 -19.28 0.14 12.46
N LEU A 456 -19.92 -0.58 11.55
CA LEU A 456 -20.57 -1.84 11.80
C LEU A 456 -19.79 -2.95 11.14
N SER A 457 -19.25 -3.89 11.92
CA SER A 457 -18.38 -4.94 11.39
C SER A 457 -18.69 -6.32 11.94
N ARG A 458 -18.50 -7.31 11.10
CA ARG A 458 -18.49 -8.73 11.48
C ARG A 458 -17.29 -9.39 10.81
N THR A 459 -16.30 -9.77 11.61
CA THR A 459 -15.03 -10.31 11.11
C THR A 459 -14.85 -11.80 11.39
N LYS A 460 -15.60 -12.35 12.36
CA LYS A 460 -15.51 -13.75 12.82
C LYS A 460 -16.58 -14.67 12.24
N GLY A 461 -17.35 -14.20 11.23
CA GLY A 461 -18.39 -14.99 10.57
C GLY A 461 -17.81 -16.11 9.71
N LYS A 462 -18.40 -17.31 9.77
CA LYS A 462 -17.95 -18.47 8.94
C LYS A 462 -18.36 -18.33 7.49
N LEU A 463 -19.55 -17.82 7.21
CA LEU A 463 -20.14 -17.71 5.88
C LEU A 463 -19.99 -16.29 5.33
N ILE A 464 -20.33 -15.28 6.14
CA ILE A 464 -20.35 -13.88 5.75
C ILE A 464 -19.59 -13.04 6.76
N ASN A 465 -18.69 -12.21 6.26
CA ASN A 465 -18.01 -11.13 6.96
C ASN A 465 -18.32 -9.82 6.25
N TYR A 466 -18.50 -8.75 6.98
CA TYR A 466 -18.78 -7.43 6.41
C TYR A 466 -18.22 -6.32 7.29
N ASN A 467 -18.02 -5.17 6.65
CA ASN A 467 -17.64 -3.94 7.31
C ASN A 467 -18.34 -2.78 6.60
N VAL A 468 -19.09 -2.01 7.36
CA VAL A 468 -19.77 -0.80 6.88
C VAL A 468 -19.32 0.36 7.73
N ASN A 469 -18.77 1.38 7.10
CA ASN A 469 -18.26 2.59 7.72
C ASN A 469 -19.03 3.79 7.18
N GLY A 470 -19.59 4.60 8.06
CA GLY A 470 -20.25 5.85 7.72
C GLY A 470 -19.65 7.03 8.48
N GLU A 471 -19.50 8.16 7.81
CA GLU A 471 -19.04 9.42 8.40
C GLU A 471 -19.80 10.60 7.82
N PHE A 472 -20.15 11.55 8.67
CA PHE A 472 -20.83 12.78 8.31
C PHE A 472 -20.13 13.99 8.96
N TRP A 473 -19.89 15.05 8.18
CA TRP A 473 -19.28 16.30 8.65
C TRP A 473 -20.36 17.26 9.13
N LEU A 474 -20.33 17.56 10.42
CA LEU A 474 -21.33 18.39 11.09
C LEU A 474 -21.02 19.88 11.00
N ILE A 475 -19.76 20.24 11.17
CA ILE A 475 -19.29 21.63 11.32
C ILE A 475 -18.01 21.82 10.50
N GLY A 476 -17.82 23.02 9.94
CA GLY A 476 -16.60 23.44 9.28
C GLY A 476 -16.76 23.61 7.77
N GLU A 477 -15.66 23.60 7.07
CA GLU A 477 -15.61 23.83 5.61
C GLU A 477 -16.29 22.70 4.81
N TYR A 478 -16.26 21.49 5.36
CA TYR A 478 -16.86 20.29 4.77
C TYR A 478 -18.23 19.94 5.40
N ALA A 479 -18.86 20.86 6.16
CA ALA A 479 -20.18 20.61 6.75
C ALA A 479 -21.20 20.21 5.68
N GLY A 480 -21.92 19.09 5.91
CA GLY A 480 -22.86 18.51 4.94
C GLY A 480 -22.22 17.45 4.01
N ASP A 481 -20.91 17.24 4.08
CA ASP A 481 -20.28 16.10 3.41
C ASP A 481 -20.62 14.80 4.13
N PHE A 482 -20.70 13.70 3.37
CA PHE A 482 -20.81 12.36 3.96
C PHE A 482 -20.09 11.31 3.12
N LYS A 483 -19.67 10.25 3.80
CA LYS A 483 -19.05 9.05 3.21
C LYS A 483 -19.71 7.82 3.83
N VAL A 484 -20.07 6.86 2.97
CA VAL A 484 -20.47 5.53 3.39
C VAL A 484 -19.70 4.53 2.55
N ASP A 485 -18.91 3.68 3.20
CA ASP A 485 -18.17 2.58 2.58
C ASP A 485 -18.68 1.27 3.14
N GLY A 486 -18.89 0.29 2.27
CA GLY A 486 -19.31 -1.04 2.66
C GLY A 486 -18.55 -2.12 1.89
N ASP A 487 -18.07 -3.11 2.60
CA ASP A 487 -17.53 -4.33 2.03
C ASP A 487 -18.16 -5.57 2.68
N ALA A 488 -18.41 -6.58 1.89
CA ALA A 488 -18.93 -7.87 2.36
C ALA A 488 -18.22 -9.00 1.63
N ARG A 489 -17.83 -10.01 2.37
CA ARG A 489 -17.22 -11.24 1.87
C ARG A 489 -18.05 -12.46 2.22
N LEU A 490 -18.44 -13.21 1.21
CA LEU A 490 -19.16 -14.46 1.34
C LEU A 490 -18.24 -15.62 0.92
N ASN A 491 -18.01 -16.58 1.83
CA ASN A 491 -17.18 -17.75 1.57
C ASN A 491 -18.06 -19.01 1.53
N ILE A 492 -18.24 -19.61 0.35
CA ILE A 492 -19.04 -20.80 0.14
C ILE A 492 -18.09 -21.99 -0.07
N LYS A 493 -18.06 -22.92 0.89
CA LYS A 493 -17.28 -24.15 0.77
C LYS A 493 -18.07 -25.17 -0.07
N THR A 494 -17.47 -25.72 -1.09
CA THR A 494 -18.04 -26.79 -1.92
C THR A 494 -17.66 -28.18 -1.38
N ARG A 495 -18.30 -29.26 -1.89
CA ARG A 495 -18.11 -30.63 -1.38
C ARG A 495 -16.67 -31.17 -1.50
N LYS A 496 -15.80 -30.58 -2.29
CA LYS A 496 -14.42 -31.05 -2.59
C LYS A 496 -13.32 -30.16 -1.98
N GLN A 497 -13.59 -29.48 -0.87
CA GLN A 497 -12.68 -28.50 -0.26
C GLN A 497 -12.39 -27.27 -1.14
N ASP A 498 -13.02 -27.14 -2.30
CA ASP A 498 -12.97 -25.94 -3.12
C ASP A 498 -13.82 -24.84 -2.48
N SER A 499 -13.44 -23.58 -2.71
CA SER A 499 -14.20 -22.43 -2.24
C SER A 499 -14.60 -21.52 -3.38
N ILE A 500 -15.83 -21.02 -3.29
CA ILE A 500 -16.30 -19.89 -4.07
C ILE A 500 -16.32 -18.71 -3.11
N GLN A 501 -15.64 -17.66 -3.46
CA GLN A 501 -15.64 -16.42 -2.69
C GLN A 501 -16.29 -15.32 -3.51
N VAL A 502 -17.23 -14.62 -2.88
CA VAL A 502 -17.87 -13.43 -3.43
C VAL A 502 -17.50 -12.25 -2.53
N ASP A 503 -16.78 -11.27 -3.07
CA ASP A 503 -16.49 -10.02 -2.41
C ASP A 503 -17.35 -8.92 -3.05
N LEU A 504 -18.12 -8.21 -2.23
CA LEU A 504 -18.92 -7.07 -2.65
C LEU A 504 -18.34 -5.81 -2.01
N ARG A 505 -18.21 -4.75 -2.78
CA ARG A 505 -17.80 -3.43 -2.31
C ARG A 505 -18.74 -2.37 -2.85
N GLY A 506 -19.09 -1.43 -2.02
CA GLY A 506 -19.87 -0.28 -2.42
C GLY A 506 -19.46 0.95 -1.65
N ASN A 507 -19.52 2.11 -2.29
CA ASN A 507 -19.37 3.38 -1.59
C ASN A 507 -20.33 4.43 -2.14
N ILE A 508 -20.70 5.36 -1.27
CA ILE A 508 -21.41 6.59 -1.61
C ILE A 508 -20.69 7.72 -0.89
N HIS A 509 -20.07 8.60 -1.67
CA HIS A 509 -19.33 9.75 -1.16
C HIS A 509 -19.91 11.03 -1.75
N HIS A 510 -20.37 11.92 -0.89
CA HIS A 510 -20.81 13.27 -1.27
C HIS A 510 -19.87 14.27 -0.61
N ARG A 511 -18.97 14.84 -1.39
CA ARG A 511 -17.85 15.60 -0.87
C ARG A 511 -17.58 16.89 -1.63
N LYS A 512 -17.23 17.92 -0.89
CA LYS A 512 -16.68 19.15 -1.44
C LYS A 512 -15.27 18.89 -2.01
N PRO A 513 -14.92 19.44 -3.18
CA PRO A 513 -13.57 19.34 -3.71
C PRO A 513 -12.52 19.84 -2.70
N GLY A 514 -11.36 19.18 -2.68
CA GLY A 514 -10.27 19.48 -1.74
C GLY A 514 -9.72 20.90 -1.88
N PHE A 515 -8.98 21.35 -0.87
CA PHE A 515 -8.45 22.72 -0.80
C PHE A 515 -7.73 23.15 -2.08
N TYR A 516 -6.79 22.34 -2.60
CA TYR A 516 -6.02 22.68 -3.79
C TYR A 516 -6.80 22.60 -5.11
N MET A 517 -7.98 22.01 -5.14
CA MET A 517 -8.91 22.16 -6.27
C MET A 517 -9.63 23.52 -6.23
N ARG A 518 -9.82 24.07 -5.04
CA ARG A 518 -10.49 25.34 -4.83
C ARG A 518 -9.54 26.54 -4.87
N HIS A 519 -8.36 26.40 -4.30
CA HIS A 519 -7.37 27.48 -4.19
C HIS A 519 -5.97 26.95 -4.49
N TYR A 520 -5.30 27.55 -5.43
CA TYR A 520 -3.88 27.32 -5.68
C TYR A 520 -3.25 28.57 -6.33
N HIS A 521 -2.14 28.99 -5.75
CA HIS A 521 -1.38 30.16 -6.17
C HIS A 521 0.08 29.76 -6.35
N SER A 522 0.59 29.96 -7.55
CA SER A 522 1.99 29.78 -7.92
C SER A 522 2.42 30.78 -8.97
N GLN A 523 3.69 30.81 -9.30
CA GLN A 523 4.23 31.73 -10.29
C GLN A 523 3.61 31.54 -11.67
N PHE A 524 3.24 30.29 -12.05
CA PHE A 524 2.75 29.94 -13.37
C PHE A 524 1.28 29.58 -13.43
N THR A 525 0.67 29.30 -12.28
CA THR A 525 -0.69 28.76 -12.20
C THR A 525 -1.42 29.38 -11.01
N TRP A 526 -2.63 29.92 -11.29
CA TRP A 526 -3.40 30.63 -10.27
C TRP A 526 -4.89 30.39 -10.44
N TRP A 527 -5.57 29.95 -9.39
CA TRP A 527 -7.02 29.85 -9.36
C TRP A 527 -7.60 30.00 -7.96
N ASP A 528 -8.84 30.55 -7.91
CA ASP A 528 -9.71 30.61 -6.75
C ASP A 528 -11.13 30.17 -7.17
N ASN A 529 -11.39 28.88 -7.11
CA ASN A 529 -12.64 28.25 -7.53
C ASN A 529 -13.61 28.12 -6.35
N THR A 530 -14.33 29.20 -6.03
CA THR A 530 -15.26 29.24 -4.88
C THR A 530 -16.60 28.56 -5.16
N ASN A 531 -16.94 28.34 -6.45
CA ASN A 531 -18.26 27.89 -6.92
C ASN A 531 -18.30 26.42 -7.34
N LEU A 532 -17.34 25.62 -6.90
CA LEU A 532 -17.35 24.18 -7.18
C LEU A 532 -18.41 23.48 -6.34
N ASP A 533 -19.29 22.76 -7.02
CA ASP A 533 -20.31 21.92 -6.39
C ASP A 533 -19.69 20.68 -5.72
N ARG A 534 -20.43 20.09 -4.79
CA ARG A 534 -20.03 18.81 -4.20
C ARG A 534 -20.08 17.69 -5.23
N GLU A 535 -19.06 16.86 -5.23
CA GLU A 535 -18.98 15.66 -6.06
C GLU A 535 -19.72 14.51 -5.37
N LEU A 536 -20.67 13.88 -6.08
CA LEU A 536 -21.34 12.67 -5.62
C LEU A 536 -20.78 11.48 -6.40
N ARG A 537 -20.11 10.58 -5.68
CA ARG A 537 -19.63 9.28 -6.20
C ARG A 537 -20.47 8.15 -5.65
N THR A 538 -20.92 7.28 -6.53
CA THR A 538 -21.57 6.02 -6.13
C THR A 538 -20.92 4.88 -6.89
N ARG A 539 -20.32 3.93 -6.15
CA ARG A 539 -19.65 2.76 -6.72
C ARG A 539 -20.26 1.49 -6.17
N ILE A 540 -20.45 0.51 -7.05
CA ILE A 540 -20.77 -0.87 -6.68
C ILE A 540 -19.84 -1.78 -7.48
N GLN A 541 -19.17 -2.69 -6.79
CA GLN A 541 -18.22 -3.63 -7.36
C GLN A 541 -18.41 -5.01 -6.73
N GLY A 542 -18.48 -6.04 -7.56
CA GLY A 542 -18.53 -7.44 -7.14
C GLY A 542 -17.36 -8.24 -7.72
N ARG A 543 -16.72 -9.06 -6.91
CA ARG A 543 -15.69 -10.00 -7.32
C ARG A 543 -16.14 -11.43 -6.98
N LEU A 544 -16.21 -12.26 -7.99
CA LEU A 544 -16.45 -13.70 -7.87
C LEU A 544 -15.15 -14.43 -8.14
N SER A 545 -14.67 -15.22 -7.18
CA SER A 545 -13.46 -16.03 -7.36
C SER A 545 -13.75 -17.51 -7.07
N TYR A 546 -13.19 -18.37 -7.93
CA TYR A 546 -13.29 -19.82 -7.79
C TYR A 546 -11.90 -20.44 -7.73
N SER A 547 -11.57 -21.02 -6.58
CA SER A 547 -10.21 -21.49 -6.27
C SER A 547 -9.74 -22.64 -7.17
N ARG A 548 -10.64 -23.54 -7.60
CA ARG A 548 -10.31 -24.73 -8.40
C ARG A 548 -9.81 -24.37 -9.79
N THR A 549 -10.48 -23.46 -10.48
CA THR A 549 -10.10 -23.01 -11.84
C THR A 549 -9.12 -21.86 -11.81
N LYS A 550 -8.85 -21.27 -10.62
CA LYS A 550 -8.05 -20.06 -10.43
C LYS A 550 -8.55 -18.91 -11.29
N THR A 551 -9.87 -18.80 -11.36
CA THR A 551 -10.58 -17.76 -12.08
C THR A 551 -11.14 -16.75 -11.10
N ALA A 552 -10.97 -15.46 -11.39
CA ALA A 552 -11.71 -14.41 -10.70
C ALA A 552 -12.25 -13.40 -11.72
N LEU A 553 -13.52 -13.05 -11.55
CA LEU A 553 -14.21 -12.04 -12.34
C LEU A 553 -14.62 -10.90 -11.40
N THR A 554 -14.15 -9.70 -11.70
CA THR A 554 -14.53 -8.48 -10.98
C THR A 554 -15.33 -7.59 -11.93
N VAL A 555 -16.53 -7.20 -11.53
CA VAL A 555 -17.38 -6.29 -12.31
C VAL A 555 -17.75 -5.11 -11.41
N GLY A 556 -17.67 -3.91 -11.95
CA GLY A 556 -18.00 -2.70 -11.21
C GLY A 556 -18.61 -1.61 -12.08
N VAL A 557 -19.44 -0.82 -11.47
CA VAL A 557 -20.00 0.40 -12.04
C VAL A 557 -19.78 1.54 -11.04
N GLU A 558 -19.33 2.67 -11.54
CA GLU A 558 -19.23 3.91 -10.78
C GLU A 558 -19.92 5.03 -11.51
N ASN A 559 -20.70 5.82 -10.79
CA ASN A 559 -21.31 7.06 -11.26
C ASN A 559 -20.73 8.23 -10.47
N VAL A 560 -20.25 9.24 -11.18
CA VAL A 560 -19.71 10.46 -10.59
C VAL A 560 -20.46 11.66 -11.14
N THR A 561 -21.15 12.39 -10.27
CA THR A 561 -21.82 13.67 -10.58
C THR A 561 -20.89 14.81 -10.15
N ASN A 562 -20.80 15.87 -10.93
CA ASN A 562 -19.93 17.02 -10.70
C ASN A 562 -18.45 16.64 -10.62
N TYR A 563 -18.00 15.76 -11.51
CA TYR A 563 -16.62 15.27 -11.51
C TYR A 563 -15.61 16.41 -11.69
N THR A 564 -14.76 16.61 -10.69
CA THR A 564 -13.74 17.66 -10.66
C THR A 564 -12.39 17.08 -11.06
N HIS A 565 -11.70 17.71 -12.00
CA HIS A 565 -10.44 17.22 -12.55
C HIS A 565 -9.54 18.36 -13.01
N PHE A 566 -8.24 18.06 -13.15
CA PHE A 566 -7.29 18.96 -13.79
C PHE A 566 -7.40 18.85 -15.30
N ALA A 567 -7.31 19.99 -15.99
CA ALA A 567 -7.34 20.08 -17.45
C ALA A 567 -6.24 21.02 -17.93
N MET A 568 -5.60 20.67 -19.05
CA MET A 568 -4.67 21.56 -19.74
C MET A 568 -5.44 22.63 -20.49
N GLU A 569 -4.90 23.83 -20.48
CA GLU A 569 -5.29 24.98 -21.31
C GLU A 569 -4.04 25.47 -22.01
N ASN A 570 -3.86 25.06 -23.26
CA ASN A 570 -2.68 25.41 -24.01
C ASN A 570 -2.93 26.69 -24.82
N THR A 571 -1.88 27.47 -25.05
CA THR A 571 -1.93 28.63 -25.94
C THR A 571 -0.99 28.38 -27.10
N LEU A 572 -1.52 28.50 -28.32
CA LEU A 572 -0.75 28.33 -29.55
C LEU A 572 0.27 29.49 -29.69
N LEU A 573 1.53 29.16 -29.88
CA LEU A 573 2.61 30.13 -30.11
C LEU A 573 2.78 30.49 -31.60
N GLY A 574 2.26 29.65 -32.51
CA GLY A 574 2.34 29.80 -33.95
C GLY A 574 0.94 29.98 -34.59
N THR A 575 0.83 29.63 -35.87
CA THR A 575 -0.42 29.72 -36.64
C THR A 575 -1.06 28.37 -36.96
N ASP A 576 -0.30 27.27 -36.80
CA ASP A 576 -0.77 25.92 -37.11
C ASP A 576 -1.44 25.26 -35.91
N SER A 577 -2.76 25.40 -35.82
CA SER A 577 -3.56 24.81 -34.75
C SER A 577 -3.68 23.28 -34.84
N THR A 578 -3.18 22.65 -35.89
CA THR A 578 -3.16 21.19 -36.06
C THR A 578 -1.86 20.55 -35.63
N SER A 579 -0.85 21.35 -35.30
CA SER A 579 0.44 20.83 -34.81
C SER A 579 0.25 20.05 -33.53
N ILE A 580 0.93 18.90 -33.43
CA ILE A 580 1.03 18.09 -32.23
C ILE A 580 2.37 18.29 -31.52
N ASN A 581 3.26 19.13 -32.08
CA ASN A 581 4.58 19.36 -31.49
C ASN A 581 4.47 20.17 -30.20
N PRO A 582 5.08 19.70 -29.11
CA PRO A 582 5.05 20.38 -27.83
C PRO A 582 5.58 21.83 -27.85
N ASN A 583 6.55 22.10 -28.71
CA ASN A 583 7.18 23.43 -28.83
C ASN A 583 6.25 24.51 -29.44
N ASP A 584 5.15 24.12 -30.08
CA ASP A 584 4.23 25.04 -30.69
C ASP A 584 3.19 25.61 -29.72
N TYR A 585 3.25 25.18 -28.46
CA TYR A 585 2.29 25.57 -27.44
C TYR A 585 3.01 25.99 -26.14
N SER A 586 2.52 27.04 -25.50
CA SER A 586 2.72 27.28 -24.09
C SER A 586 1.59 26.63 -23.28
N ARG A 587 1.88 26.25 -22.03
CA ARG A 587 1.01 25.41 -21.21
C ARG A 587 0.48 26.16 -20.01
N ASN A 588 -0.80 25.93 -19.72
CA ASN A 588 -1.42 26.23 -18.44
C ASN A 588 -2.21 25.01 -17.97
N VAL A 589 -2.48 24.92 -16.70
CA VAL A 589 -3.34 23.90 -16.09
C VAL A 589 -4.40 24.60 -15.26
N CYS A 590 -5.64 24.12 -15.34
CA CYS A 590 -6.75 24.63 -14.56
C CYS A 590 -7.55 23.49 -13.94
N VAL A 591 -8.47 23.83 -13.05
CA VAL A 591 -9.46 22.91 -12.48
C VAL A 591 -10.77 23.10 -13.23
N ARG A 592 -11.32 22.01 -13.76
CA ARG A 592 -12.64 21.98 -14.39
C ARG A 592 -13.56 21.02 -13.63
N GLN A 593 -14.84 21.37 -13.59
CA GLN A 593 -15.88 20.53 -13.04
C GLN A 593 -16.93 20.25 -14.12
N HIS A 594 -17.21 18.96 -14.33
CA HIS A 594 -18.25 18.53 -15.26
C HIS A 594 -19.60 18.44 -14.53
N GLY A 595 -20.52 19.35 -14.83
CA GLY A 595 -21.84 19.47 -14.18
C GLY A 595 -22.84 18.34 -14.46
N GLY A 596 -22.44 17.31 -15.21
CA GLY A 596 -23.24 16.13 -15.52
C GLY A 596 -22.73 14.86 -14.84
N ASN A 597 -23.35 13.73 -15.19
CA ASN A 597 -22.94 12.40 -14.73
C ASN A 597 -21.88 11.81 -15.65
N VAL A 598 -20.80 11.31 -15.06
CA VAL A 598 -19.81 10.44 -15.73
C VAL A 598 -19.97 9.04 -15.16
N GLN A 599 -20.31 8.09 -16.02
CA GLN A 599 -20.42 6.68 -15.64
C GLN A 599 -19.23 5.90 -16.17
N VAL A 600 -18.72 5.00 -15.33
CA VAL A 600 -17.66 4.08 -15.70
C VAL A 600 -18.12 2.66 -15.41
N PHE A 601 -18.10 1.83 -16.44
CA PHE A 601 -18.21 0.38 -16.31
C PHE A 601 -16.82 -0.24 -16.38
N SER A 602 -16.55 -1.25 -15.55
CA SER A 602 -15.30 -2.03 -15.58
C SER A 602 -15.57 -3.50 -15.33
N ALA A 603 -14.95 -4.36 -16.13
CA ALA A 603 -14.96 -5.81 -15.94
C ALA A 603 -13.52 -6.33 -16.05
N MET A 604 -13.01 -6.98 -15.01
CA MET A 604 -11.67 -7.56 -14.95
C MET A 604 -11.75 -9.06 -14.79
N LEU A 605 -11.12 -9.78 -15.70
CA LEU A 605 -10.96 -11.24 -15.67
C LEU A 605 -9.52 -11.60 -15.30
N GLU A 606 -9.35 -12.34 -14.22
CA GLU A 606 -8.09 -12.98 -13.85
C GLU A 606 -8.23 -14.49 -14.12
N GLN A 607 -7.32 -15.05 -14.92
CA GLN A 607 -7.32 -16.47 -15.23
C GLN A 607 -5.90 -17.02 -15.23
N ASN A 608 -5.65 -17.99 -14.36
CA ASN A 608 -4.35 -18.63 -14.24
C ASN A 608 -4.43 -20.09 -14.67
N PHE A 609 -3.61 -20.47 -15.65
CA PHE A 609 -3.48 -21.84 -16.12
C PHE A 609 -2.20 -22.46 -15.60
N LYS A 610 -2.25 -23.76 -15.33
CA LYS A 610 -1.09 -24.55 -14.89
C LYS A 610 -1.07 -25.90 -15.59
N LEU A 611 0.04 -26.19 -16.27
CA LEU A 611 0.31 -27.47 -16.90
C LEU A 611 1.69 -27.97 -16.47
N GLY A 612 1.74 -28.79 -15.41
CA GLY A 612 2.99 -29.21 -14.81
C GLY A 612 3.83 -28.02 -14.32
N PRO A 613 5.07 -27.85 -14.83
CA PRO A 613 5.92 -26.71 -14.49
C PRO A 613 5.56 -25.44 -15.27
N LEU A 614 4.78 -25.53 -16.34
CA LEU A 614 4.35 -24.40 -17.16
C LEU A 614 3.15 -23.71 -16.51
N HIS A 615 3.24 -22.39 -16.36
CA HIS A 615 2.20 -21.52 -15.84
C HIS A 615 1.93 -20.39 -16.82
N TRP A 616 0.67 -19.98 -16.88
CA TRP A 616 0.24 -18.87 -17.70
C TRP A 616 -0.81 -18.05 -16.94
N ASP A 617 -0.40 -16.87 -16.45
CA ASP A 617 -1.25 -15.99 -15.68
C ASP A 617 -1.71 -14.82 -16.57
N ASN A 618 -3.01 -14.52 -16.51
CA ASN A 618 -3.62 -13.47 -17.33
C ASN A 618 -4.51 -12.58 -16.46
N GLU A 619 -4.44 -11.29 -16.71
CA GLU A 619 -5.33 -10.26 -16.17
C GLU A 619 -5.78 -9.36 -17.32
N ILE A 620 -7.06 -9.33 -17.59
CA ILE A 620 -7.65 -8.56 -18.68
C ILE A 620 -8.75 -7.70 -18.11
N THR A 621 -8.62 -6.38 -18.27
CA THR A 621 -9.61 -5.40 -17.82
C THR A 621 -10.22 -4.70 -19.02
N TYR A 622 -11.52 -4.83 -19.17
CA TYR A 622 -12.33 -3.99 -20.07
C TYR A 622 -12.99 -2.89 -19.26
N GLN A 623 -12.94 -1.66 -19.74
CA GLN A 623 -13.61 -0.53 -19.11
C GLN A 623 -14.13 0.47 -20.16
N LYS A 624 -15.17 1.21 -19.78
CA LYS A 624 -15.76 2.25 -20.64
C LYS A 624 -16.23 3.42 -19.79
N SER A 625 -15.77 4.62 -20.15
CA SER A 625 -16.27 5.88 -19.62
C SER A 625 -17.38 6.40 -20.53
N SER A 626 -18.45 6.94 -19.97
CA SER A 626 -19.52 7.60 -20.73
C SER A 626 -19.06 8.92 -21.36
N ASN A 627 -18.03 9.55 -20.81
CA ASN A 627 -17.46 10.81 -21.31
C ASN A 627 -15.93 10.73 -21.36
N GLN A 628 -15.40 10.45 -22.54
CA GLN A 628 -13.96 10.32 -22.78
C GLN A 628 -13.21 11.65 -22.83
N SER A 629 -13.89 12.78 -23.00
CA SER A 629 -13.24 14.09 -22.97
C SER A 629 -12.95 14.57 -21.55
N VAL A 630 -13.76 14.14 -20.59
CA VAL A 630 -13.65 14.48 -19.16
C VAL A 630 -12.85 13.42 -18.40
N LEU A 631 -13.10 12.16 -18.72
CA LEU A 631 -12.44 11.01 -18.10
C LEU A 631 -11.97 10.03 -19.18
N PRO A 632 -10.82 10.32 -19.81
CA PRO A 632 -10.23 9.45 -20.83
C PRO A 632 -9.68 8.16 -20.20
N LEU A 633 -10.11 7.01 -20.74
CA LEU A 633 -9.69 5.69 -20.28
C LEU A 633 -9.44 4.77 -21.48
N PRO A 634 -8.36 3.94 -21.47
CA PRO A 634 -8.22 2.88 -22.45
C PRO A 634 -9.31 1.84 -22.25
N GLN A 635 -9.89 1.34 -23.34
CA GLN A 635 -10.97 0.36 -23.26
C GLN A 635 -10.51 -1.00 -22.75
N LEU A 636 -9.30 -1.41 -23.15
CA LEU A 636 -8.71 -2.68 -22.74
C LEU A 636 -7.34 -2.44 -22.10
N ASN A 637 -7.10 -3.10 -20.96
CA ASN A 637 -5.78 -3.29 -20.37
C ASN A 637 -5.56 -4.78 -20.21
N ALA A 638 -4.43 -5.28 -20.67
CA ALA A 638 -4.09 -6.70 -20.61
C ALA A 638 -2.67 -6.90 -20.07
N TYR A 639 -2.58 -7.83 -19.16
CA TYR A 639 -1.32 -8.38 -18.66
C TYR A 639 -1.34 -9.87 -18.86
N THR A 640 -0.28 -10.43 -19.42
CA THR A 640 -0.08 -11.86 -19.55
C THR A 640 1.33 -12.23 -19.16
N ASN A 641 1.49 -13.35 -18.46
CA ASN A 641 2.78 -13.82 -17.98
C ASN A 641 2.88 -15.33 -18.17
N LEU A 642 3.77 -15.76 -19.07
CA LEU A 642 4.06 -17.15 -19.35
C LEU A 642 5.40 -17.53 -18.72
N TYR A 643 5.40 -18.53 -17.84
CA TYR A 643 6.62 -18.91 -17.13
C TYR A 643 6.70 -20.40 -16.78
N LEU A 644 7.92 -20.84 -16.59
CA LEU A 644 8.26 -22.15 -16.03
C LEU A 644 8.62 -21.99 -14.55
N LEU A 645 8.04 -22.84 -13.70
CA LEU A 645 8.32 -22.87 -12.26
C LEU A 645 8.83 -24.28 -11.89
N PHE A 646 10.10 -24.38 -11.50
CA PHE A 646 10.75 -25.64 -11.19
C PHE A 646 11.77 -25.48 -10.05
N ARG A 647 12.37 -26.60 -9.63
CA ARG A 647 13.44 -26.64 -8.61
C ARG A 647 14.68 -27.29 -9.17
N ILE A 648 15.83 -26.67 -8.94
CA ILE A 648 17.14 -27.23 -9.20
C ILE A 648 17.69 -27.80 -7.89
N ALA A 649 18.23 -29.03 -7.93
CA ALA A 649 18.79 -29.75 -6.78
C ALA A 649 17.85 -29.75 -5.53
N LYS A 650 16.54 -29.73 -5.74
CA LYS A 650 15.47 -29.68 -4.71
C LYS A 650 15.49 -28.44 -3.79
N VAL A 651 16.48 -27.56 -3.91
CA VAL A 651 16.73 -26.41 -3.01
C VAL A 651 16.43 -25.09 -3.70
N LEU A 652 16.99 -24.86 -4.89
CA LEU A 652 16.83 -23.60 -5.63
C LEU A 652 15.49 -23.60 -6.38
N ARG A 653 14.57 -22.72 -6.02
CA ARG A 653 13.35 -22.47 -6.78
C ARG A 653 13.63 -21.47 -7.89
N VAL A 654 13.21 -21.82 -9.11
CA VAL A 654 13.45 -21.02 -10.29
C VAL A 654 12.12 -20.73 -10.99
N GLN A 655 11.90 -19.48 -11.32
CA GLN A 655 10.83 -19.03 -12.21
C GLN A 655 11.50 -18.34 -13.41
N LEU A 656 11.34 -18.91 -14.60
CA LEU A 656 11.82 -18.34 -15.86
C LEU A 656 10.62 -17.98 -16.70
N GLY A 657 10.54 -16.76 -17.21
CA GLY A 657 9.39 -16.38 -18.00
C GLY A 657 9.51 -15.05 -18.71
N GLY A 658 8.42 -14.70 -19.38
CA GLY A 658 8.22 -13.41 -19.99
C GLY A 658 6.84 -12.89 -19.70
N ASP A 659 6.73 -11.60 -19.46
CA ASP A 659 5.47 -10.90 -19.29
C ASP A 659 5.26 -9.87 -20.42
N MET A 660 4.00 -9.64 -20.76
CA MET A 660 3.58 -8.64 -21.74
C MET A 660 2.50 -7.76 -21.11
N ARG A 661 2.61 -6.48 -21.35
CA ARG A 661 1.70 -5.42 -20.91
C ARG A 661 1.18 -4.69 -22.13
N TYR A 662 -0.13 -4.55 -22.22
CA TYR A 662 -0.80 -3.93 -23.36
C TYR A 662 -2.01 -3.13 -22.91
N TYR A 663 -2.25 -2.01 -23.58
CA TYR A 663 -3.49 -1.25 -23.47
C TYR A 663 -3.86 -0.61 -24.81
N THR A 664 -5.16 -0.49 -25.05
CA THR A 664 -5.69 0.14 -26.28
C THR A 664 -5.41 1.64 -26.28
N SER A 665 -5.26 2.22 -27.48
CA SER A 665 -4.99 3.63 -27.63
C SER A 665 -6.14 4.49 -27.12
N TYR A 666 -5.78 5.61 -26.49
CA TYR A 666 -6.71 6.60 -25.96
C TYR A 666 -6.01 7.96 -25.84
N TYR A 667 -6.77 9.04 -25.67
CA TYR A 667 -6.22 10.34 -25.35
C TYR A 667 -5.80 10.37 -23.87
N ALA A 668 -4.60 9.85 -23.57
CA ALA A 668 -4.12 9.78 -22.21
C ALA A 668 -4.02 11.16 -21.56
N PRO A 669 -4.18 11.27 -20.24
CA PRO A 669 -3.89 12.50 -19.54
C PRO A 669 -2.46 12.97 -19.81
N ASP A 670 -2.30 14.25 -20.09
CA ASP A 670 -1.03 14.96 -20.13
C ASP A 670 -0.54 15.21 -18.71
N TYR A 671 0.70 15.64 -18.57
CA TYR A 671 1.30 15.91 -17.26
C TYR A 671 1.68 17.39 -17.14
N SER A 672 1.26 18.02 -16.05
CA SER A 672 1.65 19.40 -15.72
C SER A 672 2.75 19.44 -14.67
N PRO A 673 3.99 19.81 -15.04
CA PRO A 673 5.08 19.97 -14.07
C PRO A 673 4.81 21.01 -13.00
N ALA A 674 4.09 22.10 -13.31
CA ALA A 674 3.79 23.18 -12.38
C ALA A 674 3.05 22.73 -11.10
N ILE A 675 2.23 21.68 -11.23
CA ILE A 675 1.45 21.14 -10.10
C ILE A 675 1.79 19.67 -9.79
N GLY A 676 2.67 19.04 -10.58
CA GLY A 676 3.03 17.65 -10.42
C GLY A 676 1.86 16.67 -10.61
N GLN A 677 0.88 17.00 -11.47
CA GLN A 677 -0.35 16.24 -11.66
C GLN A 677 -0.62 15.90 -13.12
N PHE A 678 -1.37 14.80 -13.31
CA PHE A 678 -1.95 14.47 -14.61
C PHE A 678 -3.23 15.25 -14.84
N ALA A 679 -3.38 15.81 -16.05
CA ALA A 679 -4.48 16.64 -16.48
C ALA A 679 -5.04 16.13 -17.82
N THR A 680 -6.33 16.32 -18.10
CA THR A 680 -6.88 16.02 -19.43
C THR A 680 -6.23 16.91 -20.48
N GLN A 681 -5.96 16.36 -21.66
CA GLN A 681 -5.43 17.15 -22.78
C GLN A 681 -6.41 18.23 -23.21
N ASP A 682 -5.90 19.37 -23.70
CA ASP A 682 -6.74 20.44 -24.22
C ASP A 682 -7.50 19.96 -25.47
N ALA A 683 -8.81 20.07 -25.44
CA ALA A 683 -9.68 19.66 -26.54
C ALA A 683 -9.74 20.67 -27.68
N SER A 684 -9.24 21.90 -27.48
CA SER A 684 -9.24 22.98 -28.46
C SER A 684 -8.19 22.82 -29.54
N TYR A 685 -7.19 21.96 -29.32
CA TYR A 685 -6.06 21.69 -30.20
C TYR A 685 -5.89 20.19 -30.50
N SER A 686 -4.95 19.86 -31.39
CA SER A 686 -4.62 18.46 -31.70
C SER A 686 -4.16 17.72 -30.45
N ARG A 687 -4.81 16.57 -30.19
CA ARG A 687 -4.49 15.71 -29.04
C ARG A 687 -3.71 14.48 -29.49
N VAL A 688 -2.82 14.04 -28.63
CA VAL A 688 -1.97 12.85 -28.84
C VAL A 688 -2.68 11.62 -28.28
N LYS A 689 -2.80 10.56 -29.09
CA LYS A 689 -3.21 9.23 -28.65
C LYS A 689 -1.99 8.39 -28.35
N ILE A 690 -2.01 7.70 -27.20
CA ILE A 690 -0.98 6.73 -26.84
C ILE A 690 -1.60 5.37 -26.57
N GLY A 691 -0.83 4.30 -26.70
CA GLY A 691 -1.23 2.91 -26.51
C GLY A 691 -1.10 2.09 -27.79
N ASN A 692 -1.78 0.94 -27.85
CA ASN A 692 -1.67 -0.07 -28.93
C ASN A 692 -0.24 -0.61 -29.15
N TYR A 693 0.59 -0.52 -28.11
CA TYR A 693 1.95 -1.03 -28.15
C TYR A 693 2.16 -2.03 -27.01
N PRO A 694 2.54 -3.29 -27.30
CA PRO A 694 2.86 -4.27 -26.28
C PRO A 694 4.27 -4.02 -25.73
N ILE A 695 4.42 -3.96 -24.41
CA ILE A 695 5.72 -3.93 -23.75
C ILE A 695 6.01 -5.34 -23.25
N ILE A 696 7.08 -5.94 -23.75
CA ILE A 696 7.48 -7.31 -23.44
C ILE A 696 8.74 -7.30 -22.59
N ASN A 697 8.71 -8.06 -21.50
CA ASN A 697 9.84 -8.24 -20.58
C ASN A 697 10.15 -9.74 -20.45
N VAL A 698 11.42 -10.06 -20.23
CA VAL A 698 11.87 -11.42 -19.91
C VAL A 698 12.62 -11.41 -18.58
N TYR A 699 12.49 -12.49 -17.81
CA TYR A 699 13.05 -12.51 -16.48
C TYR A 699 13.37 -13.93 -15.98
N ALA A 700 14.24 -13.98 -14.96
CA ALA A 700 14.51 -15.13 -14.13
C ALA A 700 14.43 -14.73 -12.67
N ASN A 701 13.58 -15.41 -11.89
CA ASN A 701 13.53 -15.29 -10.45
C ASN A 701 14.12 -16.54 -9.80
N LEU A 702 14.99 -16.33 -8.83
CA LEU A 702 15.68 -17.35 -8.07
C LEU A 702 15.38 -17.20 -6.59
N HIS A 703 15.06 -18.28 -5.91
CA HIS A 703 14.86 -18.26 -4.46
C HIS A 703 15.63 -19.41 -3.79
N LEU A 704 16.58 -19.03 -2.98
CA LEU A 704 17.41 -19.94 -2.20
C LEU A 704 17.27 -19.61 -0.72
N LYS A 705 16.65 -20.49 0.06
CA LYS A 705 16.41 -20.28 1.50
C LYS A 705 15.76 -18.90 1.79
N ASN A 706 16.51 -17.99 2.38
CA ASN A 706 16.06 -16.64 2.78
C ASN A 706 16.39 -15.55 1.75
N CYS A 707 17.01 -15.93 0.62
CA CYS A 707 17.47 -15.02 -0.42
C CYS A 707 16.63 -15.17 -1.67
N ARG A 708 16.15 -14.05 -2.23
CA ARG A 708 15.50 -13.96 -3.53
C ARG A 708 16.33 -13.06 -4.44
N ILE A 709 16.55 -13.53 -5.64
CA ILE A 709 17.30 -12.80 -6.66
C ILE A 709 16.45 -12.79 -7.93
N TYR A 710 16.44 -11.70 -8.65
CA TYR A 710 15.94 -11.71 -10.01
C TYR A 710 16.94 -11.04 -10.96
N ALA A 711 16.92 -11.46 -12.20
CA ALA A 711 17.57 -10.80 -13.32
C ALA A 711 16.59 -10.77 -14.49
N GLY A 712 16.64 -9.74 -15.31
CA GLY A 712 15.74 -9.64 -16.46
C GLY A 712 16.10 -8.52 -17.40
N VAL A 713 15.32 -8.44 -18.46
CA VAL A 713 15.41 -7.40 -19.49
C VAL A 713 14.02 -6.83 -19.67
N ASN A 714 13.88 -5.53 -19.48
CA ASN A 714 12.66 -4.81 -19.80
C ASN A 714 12.68 -4.34 -21.24
N HIS A 715 11.48 -4.33 -21.86
CA HIS A 715 11.24 -3.79 -23.17
C HIS A 715 12.14 -4.44 -24.25
N VAL A 716 12.12 -5.79 -24.29
CA VAL A 716 12.93 -6.55 -25.26
C VAL A 716 12.54 -6.28 -26.71
N ASN A 717 11.34 -5.77 -26.95
CA ASN A 717 10.81 -5.39 -28.25
C ASN A 717 10.98 -3.89 -28.57
N ALA A 718 11.91 -3.19 -27.93
CA ALA A 718 12.12 -1.73 -28.11
C ALA A 718 12.32 -1.30 -29.58
N ASN A 719 12.84 -2.18 -30.43
CA ASN A 719 13.06 -1.90 -31.86
C ASN A 719 11.82 -2.21 -32.74
N ALA A 720 10.73 -2.72 -32.17
CA ALA A 720 9.53 -3.14 -32.92
C ALA A 720 8.50 -2.04 -33.12
N GLY A 721 8.77 -0.83 -32.64
CA GLY A 721 7.87 0.32 -32.75
C GLY A 721 8.25 1.43 -31.77
N HIS A 722 7.49 2.49 -31.83
CA HIS A 722 7.70 3.70 -31.06
C HIS A 722 6.47 3.95 -30.18
N ALA A 723 6.67 4.33 -28.93
CA ALA A 723 5.57 4.51 -28.01
C ALA A 723 5.91 5.50 -26.88
N PHE A 724 4.85 5.99 -26.25
CA PHE A 724 4.90 6.94 -25.17
C PHE A 724 4.19 6.39 -23.92
N TRP A 725 4.70 6.74 -22.75
CA TRP A 725 4.05 6.49 -21.47
C TRP A 725 2.90 7.47 -21.20
N ALA A 726 3.14 8.74 -21.50
CA ALA A 726 2.21 9.85 -21.45
C ALA A 726 2.49 10.74 -22.66
N PRO A 727 1.61 11.66 -23.06
CA PRO A 727 1.88 12.60 -24.15
C PRO A 727 3.27 13.23 -23.97
N HIS A 728 4.13 13.12 -25.01
CA HIS A 728 5.49 13.65 -25.06
C HIS A 728 6.53 12.99 -24.13
N TYR A 729 6.15 11.94 -23.39
CA TYR A 729 7.03 11.17 -22.51
C TYR A 729 7.24 9.78 -23.08
N ALA A 730 8.36 9.60 -23.78
CA ALA A 730 8.66 8.37 -24.50
C ALA A 730 8.97 7.18 -23.56
N ILE A 731 8.71 5.97 -24.04
CA ILE A 731 9.03 4.73 -23.31
C ILE A 731 10.55 4.57 -23.22
N ASN A 732 11.01 4.06 -22.09
CA ASN A 732 12.44 3.78 -21.88
C ASN A 732 12.94 2.75 -22.89
N PRO A 733 14.21 2.87 -23.35
CA PRO A 733 14.83 1.88 -24.23
C PRO A 733 14.94 0.52 -23.52
N LEU A 734 15.43 -0.50 -24.24
CA LEU A 734 15.76 -1.80 -23.67
C LEU A 734 16.69 -1.64 -22.46
N THR A 735 16.31 -2.22 -21.31
CA THR A 735 17.05 -2.08 -20.06
C THR A 735 17.23 -3.40 -19.32
N PHE A 736 18.44 -3.64 -18.84
CA PHE A 736 18.73 -4.75 -17.94
C PHE A 736 18.32 -4.39 -16.50
N ARG A 737 17.76 -5.35 -15.78
CA ARG A 737 17.38 -5.21 -14.38
C ARG A 737 17.88 -6.37 -13.54
N PHE A 738 18.20 -6.05 -12.30
CA PHE A 738 18.65 -7.00 -11.30
C PHE A 738 18.07 -6.62 -9.94
N GLY A 739 17.78 -7.60 -9.11
CA GLY A 739 17.38 -7.34 -7.73
C GLY A 739 17.66 -8.49 -6.79
N LEU A 740 17.90 -8.13 -5.55
CA LEU A 740 18.20 -9.03 -4.45
C LEU A 740 17.32 -8.65 -3.25
N SER A 741 16.73 -9.64 -2.59
CA SER A 741 16.10 -9.45 -1.28
C SER A 741 16.54 -10.56 -0.34
N TRP A 742 17.09 -10.20 0.79
CA TRP A 742 17.63 -11.13 1.77
C TRP A 742 16.97 -10.91 3.13
N ASN A 743 16.39 -11.98 3.66
CA ASN A 743 15.83 -12.02 5.00
C ASN A 743 16.82 -12.65 5.96
N PHE A 744 17.21 -11.90 6.98
CA PHE A 744 18.04 -12.39 8.08
C PHE A 744 17.13 -12.74 9.25
N PHE A 745 17.18 -13.98 9.69
CA PHE A 745 16.52 -14.50 10.88
C PHE A 745 17.55 -15.20 11.76
N ASN A 746 17.47 -15.01 13.06
CA ASN A 746 18.24 -15.79 14.03
C ASN A 746 17.41 -16.95 14.57
#